data_e5cad97815260f01864ab7019667f2da
#
_entry.id   e5cad97815260f01864ab7019667f2da
#
_cell.length_a   1.000
_cell.length_b   1.000
_cell.length_c   1.000
_cell.angle_alpha   90.00
_cell.angle_beta   90.00
_cell.angle_gamma   90.00
#
_symmetry.space_group_name_H-M   'P 1'
#
loop_
_entity.id
_entity.type
_entity.pdbx_description
1 polymer ?
#
loop_
_entity_poly.entity_id
_entity_poly.type
_entity_poly.pdbx_seq_one_letter_code
_entity_poly.pdbx_strand_id
1 'polypeptide(L)'
;MKKIYLLISLMMLAVFQAQIVNIPDATFKAKLLSANTTTNNQIAMNSAGQYIKIDANSNGEIEVSEAANVKYLTISGASSSINDLTGIQSFSNLNSLSLFGIGANTVNVSGMNFLNYLTIQALNNLTTLDITNCSILENLNISSGSALTSLNLASASLKNITFFGGNLNQLDVTNCPALVGLSIQATKITNLNLSNMVNLKNVDLLSNNQLQNINFQGSNKLYSISVSSCGIPNINVANLPELWKLECTNNPSLNTVSATNCAALQKLILNYNANLTSLTANNLPSLIILDIFNNNFSAINISSLSSLQLLRCDENKLNMLDLTQNTALTQLQCTKNLLQSLDISHNPLVWNLECGYNSTLQNINLKSGAANPPSSITINDLPQLKFICCDDDDVTYISSIATLYGYNNLVVNSYCSFTPGGASYTIQGSTKFDSNNNGCDTNDLNKAFQQFNITNGSVTGTIVANSSGNHSIAVGSGTHTVTPVLENPSYFTVSPTSLTATFPTQTSPLSQNFCLTANGNHNDLEVLVIPVTAAAPGFNTKYKIIYKNKGTAAQSGTLAFNYNDILTDYLTATVNPSSQLTGLLNWDFTNLLPFETREITVTLKLNTPTQTPSLNGGDILHYTAQVNGVTDETSSDNTFTLNQTVVNSFDPNDKTCLEGTSIAQTQVGNYIHYLIRFENTGTANAQNIVVKDELDGSKFDLSSLVALNGSHNFVTKITGNIVEFIFENIQLPFNNATNDGYVSFKIKTKATLSSGDSFSNTAKIYFDYNAPIVTNTYTTNVQNLLSTSEISKENKDVTIYPNPVKDILYIQSKTEIVKAEVYDASGRIITSTTIKGNSINVSELTKGNYIIKLSTKDK
;
A
#
# COMPACT_ATOMS: atom_id res chain seq x y z
N MET A 1 50.03 98.30 -30.68
CA MET A 1 49.77 96.87 -30.44
C MET A 1 48.86 96.52 -29.21
N LYS A 2 48.99 97.26 -28.12
CA LYS A 2 48.14 96.96 -26.90
C LYS A 2 46.60 97.16 -27.11
N LYS A 3 46.18 98.08 -27.97
CA LYS A 3 44.75 98.31 -28.27
C LYS A 3 44.12 97.29 -29.26
N ILE A 4 44.91 96.60 -30.02
CA ILE A 4 44.41 95.51 -30.95
C ILE A 4 44.23 94.24 -30.19
N TYR A 5 45.03 93.94 -29.17
CA TYR A 5 44.82 92.74 -28.30
C TYR A 5 43.64 92.91 -27.43
N LEU A 6 43.27 94.09 -26.97
CA LEU A 6 42.05 94.35 -26.16
C LEU A 6 40.82 94.24 -27.01
N LEU A 7 40.81 94.58 -28.33
CA LEU A 7 39.65 94.39 -29.24
C LEU A 7 39.50 92.93 -29.67
N ILE A 8 40.56 92.17 -29.81
CA ILE A 8 40.55 90.78 -30.11
C ILE A 8 40.10 89.96 -28.90
N SER A 9 40.48 90.37 -27.64
CA SER A 9 40.02 89.70 -26.42
C SER A 9 38.55 90.06 -26.11
N LEU A 10 38.10 91.34 -26.50
CA LEU A 10 36.67 91.66 -26.43
C LEU A 10 35.82 90.94 -27.53
N MET A 11 36.37 90.69 -28.72
CA MET A 11 35.72 89.95 -29.77
C MET A 11 35.68 88.42 -29.45
N MET A 12 36.63 87.84 -28.70
CA MET A 12 36.56 86.50 -28.22
C MET A 12 35.65 86.28 -27.01
N LEU A 13 35.27 87.37 -26.33
CA LEU A 13 34.23 87.24 -25.27
C LEU A 13 32.81 87.43 -25.75
N ALA A 14 32.60 87.72 -27.05
CA ALA A 14 31.23 88.02 -27.55
C ALA A 14 30.52 86.93 -28.32
N VAL A 15 31.00 85.70 -28.30
CA VAL A 15 30.34 84.59 -29.02
C VAL A 15 30.29 83.25 -28.23
N PHE A 16 29.95 83.34 -26.97
CA PHE A 16 29.26 82.23 -26.31
C PHE A 16 27.79 82.62 -26.17
N GLN A 17 27.09 82.75 -27.30
CA GLN A 17 25.62 82.60 -27.23
C GLN A 17 25.39 81.13 -26.81
N ALA A 18 24.73 80.97 -25.72
CA ALA A 18 24.32 79.71 -25.25
C ALA A 18 23.52 79.04 -26.40
N GLN A 19 24.02 77.89 -26.89
CA GLN A 19 23.30 77.18 -27.95
C GLN A 19 21.93 76.73 -27.46
N ILE A 20 20.88 77.32 -28.02
CA ILE A 20 19.49 77.03 -27.65
C ILE A 20 19.10 75.64 -28.26
N VAL A 21 18.47 74.84 -27.48
CA VAL A 21 17.92 73.57 -27.94
C VAL A 21 16.68 73.81 -28.84
N ASN A 22 16.71 73.36 -30.07
CA ASN A 22 15.56 73.44 -30.97
C ASN A 22 14.43 72.54 -30.52
N ILE A 23 13.34 73.06 -29.97
CA ILE A 23 12.18 72.39 -29.50
C ILE A 23 10.93 72.95 -30.23
N PRO A 24 10.55 72.40 -31.38
CA PRO A 24 9.46 72.91 -32.22
C PRO A 24 8.08 72.73 -31.64
N ASP A 25 7.87 71.67 -30.88
CA ASP A 25 6.57 71.43 -30.20
C ASP A 25 6.44 72.39 -28.98
N ALA A 26 5.55 73.34 -29.10
CA ALA A 26 5.32 74.38 -28.09
C ALA A 26 4.82 73.77 -26.76
N THR A 27 4.10 72.64 -26.77
CA THR A 27 3.59 71.96 -25.60
C THR A 27 4.73 71.21 -24.88
N PHE A 28 5.60 70.57 -25.66
CA PHE A 28 6.82 69.94 -25.12
C PHE A 28 7.74 70.97 -24.49
N LYS A 29 8.01 72.13 -25.19
CA LYS A 29 8.78 73.23 -24.65
C LYS A 29 8.17 73.77 -23.37
N ALA A 30 6.87 74.04 -23.36
CA ALA A 30 6.14 74.52 -22.18
C ALA A 30 6.24 73.54 -20.99
N LYS A 31 6.16 72.25 -21.28
CA LYS A 31 6.34 71.20 -20.25
C LYS A 31 7.71 71.21 -19.62
N LEU A 32 8.76 71.30 -20.42
CA LEU A 32 10.13 71.41 -19.94
C LEU A 32 10.38 72.68 -19.12
N LEU A 33 9.90 73.84 -19.59
CA LEU A 33 9.98 75.15 -18.89
C LEU A 33 9.20 75.14 -17.58
N SER A 34 8.21 74.29 -17.41
CA SER A 34 7.43 74.17 -16.17
C SER A 34 8.16 73.41 -15.06
N ALA A 35 9.35 72.82 -15.35
CA ALA A 35 10.13 72.07 -14.36
C ALA A 35 10.57 73.02 -13.23
N ASN A 36 10.48 72.60 -11.98
CA ASN A 36 10.82 73.37 -10.81
C ASN A 36 11.37 72.49 -9.69
N THR A 37 11.79 73.10 -8.60
CA THR A 37 12.44 72.45 -7.44
C THR A 37 11.44 71.83 -6.47
N THR A 38 10.13 71.82 -6.75
CA THR A 38 9.14 71.27 -5.84
C THR A 38 8.89 69.78 -6.11
N THR A 39 8.69 69.02 -5.07
CA THR A 39 8.39 67.58 -5.15
C THR A 39 7.06 67.26 -5.87
N ASN A 40 6.18 68.24 -6.02
CA ASN A 40 4.92 68.10 -6.77
C ASN A 40 5.07 68.19 -8.30
N ASN A 41 6.24 68.66 -8.76
CA ASN A 41 6.56 68.80 -10.17
C ASN A 41 7.68 67.85 -10.59
N GLN A 42 7.38 66.59 -10.74
CA GLN A 42 8.36 65.50 -10.98
C GLN A 42 8.88 65.43 -12.43
N ILE A 43 9.28 66.61 -13.02
CA ILE A 43 9.73 66.70 -14.41
C ILE A 43 11.21 66.38 -14.56
N ALA A 44 12.08 67.13 -13.84
CA ALA A 44 13.52 66.96 -14.03
C ALA A 44 14.31 66.91 -12.70
N MET A 45 15.32 66.07 -12.66
CA MET A 45 16.25 65.98 -11.52
C MET A 45 17.68 66.00 -12.00
N ASN A 46 18.57 66.52 -11.10
CA ASN A 46 20.01 66.49 -11.31
C ASN A 46 20.66 65.19 -10.91
N SER A 47 21.97 65.07 -10.96
CA SER A 47 22.77 63.91 -10.54
C SER A 47 22.64 63.54 -9.08
N ALA A 48 22.23 64.47 -8.22
CA ALA A 48 22.02 64.28 -6.78
C ALA A 48 20.59 63.80 -6.50
N GLY A 49 19.71 63.57 -7.53
CA GLY A 49 18.31 63.18 -7.32
C GLY A 49 17.41 64.31 -6.83
N GLN A 50 17.87 65.57 -6.96
CA GLN A 50 17.08 66.73 -6.54
C GLN A 50 16.32 67.30 -7.73
N TYR A 51 15.03 67.67 -7.51
CA TYR A 51 14.22 68.31 -8.54
C TYR A 51 14.82 69.67 -8.89
N ILE A 52 14.91 69.98 -10.19
CA ILE A 52 15.55 71.22 -10.72
C ILE A 52 14.60 71.91 -11.68
N LYS A 53 14.82 73.27 -11.80
CA LYS A 53 14.33 74.06 -12.88
C LYS A 53 15.27 73.84 -14.09
N ILE A 54 14.74 73.48 -15.27
CA ILE A 54 15.56 73.24 -16.45
C ILE A 54 16.06 74.62 -16.99
N ASP A 55 15.16 75.53 -17.30
CA ASP A 55 15.46 76.89 -17.67
C ASP A 55 15.97 77.65 -16.39
N ALA A 56 17.25 77.48 -16.08
CA ALA A 56 17.83 77.93 -14.82
C ALA A 56 17.92 79.47 -14.79
N ASN A 57 18.16 80.08 -15.91
CA ASN A 57 18.30 81.54 -16.03
C ASN A 57 16.95 82.29 -16.25
N SER A 58 15.83 81.55 -16.46
CA SER A 58 14.48 82.08 -16.60
C SER A 58 14.26 82.90 -17.83
N ASN A 59 14.96 82.71 -18.95
CA ASN A 59 14.85 83.42 -20.20
C ASN A 59 13.74 82.86 -21.14
N GLY A 60 13.11 81.78 -20.81
CA GLY A 60 12.05 81.12 -21.62
C GLY A 60 12.58 80.24 -22.74
N GLU A 61 13.86 80.05 -22.80
CA GLU A 61 14.55 79.07 -23.71
C GLU A 61 15.24 77.98 -22.90
N ILE A 62 15.69 76.92 -23.54
CA ILE A 62 16.49 75.88 -22.92
C ILE A 62 17.81 75.86 -23.69
N GLU A 63 18.87 76.11 -23.00
CA GLU A 63 20.20 75.99 -23.55
C GLU A 63 20.75 74.58 -23.47
N VAL A 64 21.64 74.20 -24.36
CA VAL A 64 22.29 72.89 -24.34
C VAL A 64 23.03 72.65 -23.00
N SER A 65 23.57 73.70 -22.39
CA SER A 65 24.23 73.64 -21.05
C SER A 65 23.23 73.34 -19.93
N GLU A 66 21.98 73.81 -20.05
CA GLU A 66 20.91 73.57 -19.09
C GLU A 66 20.34 72.19 -19.25
N ALA A 67 20.08 71.75 -20.50
CA ALA A 67 19.67 70.39 -20.82
C ALA A 67 20.69 69.33 -20.32
N ALA A 68 22.01 69.68 -20.40
CA ALA A 68 23.05 68.76 -19.93
C ALA A 68 23.07 68.59 -18.40
N ASN A 69 22.45 69.49 -17.61
CA ASN A 69 22.34 69.32 -16.15
C ASN A 69 21.25 68.34 -15.71
N VAL A 70 20.36 67.95 -16.61
CA VAL A 70 19.27 67.01 -16.35
C VAL A 70 19.77 65.57 -16.38
N LYS A 71 19.55 64.81 -15.32
CA LYS A 71 19.92 63.41 -15.18
C LYS A 71 18.73 62.49 -15.26
N TYR A 72 17.58 62.90 -14.77
CA TYR A 72 16.32 62.17 -14.83
C TYR A 72 15.24 63.09 -15.39
N LEU A 73 14.54 62.65 -16.45
CA LEU A 73 13.50 63.45 -17.08
C LEU A 73 12.23 62.64 -17.21
N THR A 74 11.13 63.17 -16.71
CA THR A 74 9.80 62.62 -16.81
C THR A 74 8.86 63.56 -17.56
N ILE A 75 8.40 63.14 -18.72
CA ILE A 75 7.44 63.91 -19.52
C ILE A 75 6.09 63.24 -19.46
N SER A 76 5.15 63.89 -18.85
CA SER A 76 3.73 63.45 -18.80
C SER A 76 2.82 64.51 -19.42
N GLY A 77 1.89 64.07 -20.24
CA GLY A 77 0.89 64.93 -20.90
C GLY A 77 -0.50 64.37 -20.77
N ALA A 78 -1.55 65.22 -20.99
CA ALA A 78 -2.84 64.69 -21.36
C ALA A 78 -2.73 64.06 -22.76
N SER A 79 -3.28 62.86 -22.95
CA SER A 79 -3.20 62.09 -24.19
C SER A 79 -3.42 62.98 -25.40
N SER A 80 -2.43 63.17 -26.27
CA SER A 80 -2.38 63.92 -27.53
C SER A 80 -1.83 65.33 -27.54
N SER A 81 -1.29 65.90 -26.46
CA SER A 81 -0.83 67.31 -26.45
C SER A 81 0.65 67.50 -26.84
N ILE A 82 1.52 66.53 -26.65
CA ILE A 82 2.92 66.58 -27.09
C ILE A 82 3.10 65.58 -28.22
N ASN A 83 3.35 66.03 -29.45
CA ASN A 83 3.40 65.21 -30.65
C ASN A 83 4.81 65.11 -31.26
N ASP A 84 5.71 65.94 -30.85
CA ASP A 84 7.11 65.97 -31.35
C ASP A 84 8.06 66.15 -30.19
N LEU A 85 9.00 65.22 -30.05
CA LEU A 85 10.06 65.20 -29.04
C LEU A 85 11.41 65.74 -29.58
N THR A 86 11.42 66.38 -30.71
CA THR A 86 12.62 67.02 -31.26
C THR A 86 13.25 67.93 -30.22
N GLY A 87 14.56 67.80 -29.99
CA GLY A 87 15.31 68.46 -28.98
C GLY A 87 15.66 67.58 -27.76
N ILE A 88 15.01 66.39 -27.63
CA ILE A 88 15.27 65.49 -26.50
C ILE A 88 16.72 64.98 -26.45
N GLN A 89 17.36 64.81 -27.57
CA GLN A 89 18.76 64.34 -27.68
C GLN A 89 19.76 65.37 -27.14
N SER A 90 19.40 66.63 -27.02
CA SER A 90 20.22 67.71 -26.40
C SER A 90 20.40 67.47 -24.88
N PHE A 91 19.60 66.68 -24.24
CA PHE A 91 19.76 66.27 -22.86
C PHE A 91 20.83 65.13 -22.78
N SER A 92 22.05 65.49 -23.20
CA SER A 92 23.16 64.59 -23.45
C SER A 92 23.61 63.74 -22.25
N ASN A 93 23.40 64.25 -20.99
CA ASN A 93 23.76 63.57 -19.76
C ASN A 93 22.59 62.78 -19.13
N LEU A 94 21.48 62.63 -19.84
CA LEU A 94 20.28 61.96 -19.31
C LEU A 94 20.58 60.49 -19.04
N ASN A 95 20.26 60.07 -17.81
CA ASN A 95 20.40 58.67 -17.40
C ASN A 95 19.04 57.92 -17.48
N SER A 96 17.95 58.61 -17.19
CA SER A 96 16.62 58.02 -17.27
C SER A 96 15.65 58.98 -17.93
N LEU A 97 14.94 58.44 -18.94
CA LEU A 97 13.83 59.11 -19.64
C LEU A 97 12.54 58.33 -19.43
N SER A 98 11.52 59.02 -18.90
CA SER A 98 10.16 58.44 -18.72
C SER A 98 9.14 59.29 -19.48
N LEU A 99 8.41 58.67 -20.41
CA LEU A 99 7.42 59.29 -21.26
C LEU A 99 6.04 58.69 -20.95
N PHE A 100 5.07 59.52 -20.54
CA PHE A 100 3.75 59.05 -20.13
C PHE A 100 2.63 59.80 -20.83
N GLY A 101 1.74 59.09 -21.56
CA GLY A 101 0.47 59.63 -22.05
C GLY A 101 0.61 60.78 -23.03
N ILE A 102 1.68 60.83 -23.83
CA ILE A 102 1.93 61.84 -24.88
C ILE A 102 1.51 61.33 -26.26
N GLY A 103 1.28 62.25 -27.20
CA GLY A 103 0.82 61.93 -28.55
C GLY A 103 1.90 61.64 -29.59
N ALA A 104 3.19 61.62 -29.22
CA ALA A 104 4.31 61.41 -30.13
C ALA A 104 4.25 60.08 -30.86
N ASN A 105 4.38 60.12 -32.18
CA ASN A 105 4.43 58.92 -33.02
C ASN A 105 5.86 58.39 -33.24
N THR A 106 6.87 59.18 -32.89
CA THR A 106 8.27 58.81 -32.95
C THR A 106 8.99 59.16 -31.64
N VAL A 107 9.73 58.23 -31.14
CA VAL A 107 10.71 58.44 -30.03
C VAL A 107 12.08 58.14 -30.58
N ASN A 108 12.90 59.18 -30.72
CA ASN A 108 14.27 59.09 -31.17
C ASN A 108 15.18 59.52 -30.04
N VAL A 109 15.91 58.58 -29.47
CA VAL A 109 16.93 58.81 -28.43
C VAL A 109 18.34 58.37 -28.89
N SER A 110 18.50 58.22 -30.20
CA SER A 110 19.78 57.80 -30.78
C SER A 110 20.95 58.68 -30.36
N GLY A 111 22.06 58.06 -30.01
CA GLY A 111 23.28 58.74 -29.57
C GLY A 111 23.26 59.29 -28.15
N MET A 112 22.19 59.01 -27.35
CA MET A 112 22.17 59.38 -25.93
C MET A 112 23.01 58.42 -25.10
N ASN A 113 24.33 58.65 -25.06
CA ASN A 113 25.33 57.70 -24.53
C ASN A 113 25.32 57.51 -23.02
N PHE A 114 24.60 58.35 -22.26
CA PHE A 114 24.44 58.24 -20.82
C PHE A 114 23.04 57.71 -20.43
N LEU A 115 22.14 57.45 -21.41
CA LEU A 115 20.80 56.91 -21.16
C LEU A 115 20.91 55.44 -20.79
N ASN A 116 20.50 55.12 -19.54
CA ASN A 116 20.48 53.75 -19.00
C ASN A 116 19.06 53.17 -18.94
N TYR A 117 18.06 54.03 -18.64
CA TYR A 117 16.65 53.65 -18.50
C TYR A 117 15.74 54.41 -19.46
N LEU A 118 14.99 53.69 -20.29
CA LEU A 118 13.95 54.29 -21.14
C LEU A 118 12.61 53.64 -20.79
N THR A 119 11.65 54.45 -20.31
CA THR A 119 10.28 54.02 -20.02
C THR A 119 9.33 54.80 -20.92
N ILE A 120 8.49 54.07 -21.64
CA ILE A 120 7.48 54.60 -22.55
C ILE A 120 6.15 53.96 -22.13
N GLN A 121 5.20 54.80 -21.66
CA GLN A 121 3.92 54.32 -21.19
C GLN A 121 2.75 55.11 -21.77
N ALA A 122 1.75 54.40 -22.28
CA ALA A 122 0.54 55.00 -22.86
C ALA A 122 0.78 55.96 -24.03
N LEU A 123 1.80 55.73 -24.86
CA LEU A 123 2.05 56.39 -26.10
C LEU A 123 1.28 55.65 -27.25
N ASN A 124 -0.03 55.91 -27.36
CA ASN A 124 -0.91 55.15 -28.21
C ASN A 124 -0.59 55.31 -29.72
N ASN A 125 0.05 56.43 -30.10
CA ASN A 125 0.40 56.74 -31.50
C ASN A 125 1.81 56.33 -31.88
N LEU A 126 2.62 55.79 -30.96
CA LEU A 126 4.00 55.45 -31.21
C LEU A 126 4.14 54.38 -32.30
N THR A 127 4.74 54.75 -33.42
CA THR A 127 5.02 53.88 -34.57
C THR A 127 6.52 53.58 -34.75
N THR A 128 7.38 54.48 -34.24
CA THR A 128 8.83 54.37 -34.42
C THR A 128 9.58 54.65 -33.14
N LEU A 129 10.51 53.77 -32.82
CA LEU A 129 11.45 53.92 -31.72
C LEU A 129 12.89 53.73 -32.26
N ASP A 130 13.74 54.76 -32.06
CA ASP A 130 15.15 54.69 -32.40
C ASP A 130 16.01 54.85 -31.13
N ILE A 131 16.73 53.82 -30.80
CA ILE A 131 17.68 53.69 -29.67
C ILE A 131 19.12 53.43 -30.16
N THR A 132 19.39 53.68 -31.42
CA THR A 132 20.73 53.41 -32.00
C THR A 132 21.78 54.22 -31.31
N ASN A 133 22.97 53.62 -31.12
CA ASN A 133 24.13 54.24 -30.44
C ASN A 133 23.87 54.71 -28.97
N CYS A 134 22.82 54.19 -28.30
CA CYS A 134 22.69 54.34 -26.81
C CYS A 134 23.58 53.31 -26.11
N SER A 135 24.86 53.69 -25.92
CA SER A 135 25.93 52.74 -25.55
C SER A 135 25.81 52.11 -24.16
N ILE A 136 25.02 52.68 -23.26
CA ILE A 136 24.79 52.13 -21.90
C ILE A 136 23.30 51.92 -21.57
N LEU A 137 22.42 51.90 -22.59
CA LEU A 137 20.98 51.64 -22.34
C LEU A 137 20.79 50.19 -21.96
N GLU A 138 20.53 49.98 -20.67
CA GLU A 138 20.33 48.61 -20.12
C GLU A 138 18.87 48.21 -19.99
N ASN A 139 17.96 49.17 -19.79
CA ASN A 139 16.58 48.89 -19.45
C ASN A 139 15.60 49.61 -20.39
N LEU A 140 14.84 48.85 -21.13
CA LEU A 140 13.81 49.35 -22.02
C LEU A 140 12.42 48.80 -21.55
N ASN A 141 11.53 49.74 -21.18
CA ASN A 141 10.18 49.43 -20.78
C ASN A 141 9.18 50.16 -21.68
N ILE A 142 8.35 49.41 -22.39
CA ILE A 142 7.28 49.95 -23.24
C ILE A 142 5.97 49.34 -22.78
N SER A 143 5.05 50.17 -22.28
CA SER A 143 3.78 49.71 -21.75
C SER A 143 2.58 50.49 -22.27
N SER A 144 1.51 49.79 -22.55
CA SER A 144 0.18 50.17 -22.99
C SER A 144 0.06 51.13 -24.19
N GLY A 145 -0.70 50.70 -25.18
CA GLY A 145 -1.27 51.54 -26.24
C GLY A 145 -0.37 51.92 -27.42
N SER A 146 0.83 51.27 -27.53
CA SER A 146 1.72 51.53 -28.67
C SER A 146 1.14 51.06 -30.01
N ALA A 147 1.22 51.90 -31.05
CA ALA A 147 0.94 51.54 -32.42
C ALA A 147 2.11 50.85 -33.13
N LEU A 148 3.18 50.53 -32.41
CA LEU A 148 4.31 49.71 -32.87
C LEU A 148 3.84 48.37 -33.38
N THR A 149 4.09 48.05 -34.63
CA THR A 149 3.77 46.73 -35.26
C THR A 149 5.02 45.84 -35.33
N SER A 150 6.18 46.47 -35.50
CA SER A 150 7.47 45.75 -35.49
C SER A 150 8.52 46.50 -34.69
N LEU A 151 9.40 45.75 -34.05
CA LEU A 151 10.53 46.33 -33.29
C LEU A 151 11.76 45.47 -33.53
N ASN A 152 12.75 46.04 -34.18
CA ASN A 152 14.04 45.39 -34.36
C ASN A 152 15.07 46.11 -33.46
N LEU A 153 15.57 45.41 -32.44
CA LEU A 153 16.49 45.97 -31.46
C LEU A 153 17.90 45.44 -31.71
N ALA A 154 18.85 46.39 -31.96
CA ALA A 154 20.25 46.08 -32.06
C ALA A 154 21.00 46.92 -31.04
N SER A 155 21.31 46.34 -29.89
CA SER A 155 21.94 47.00 -28.77
C SER A 155 22.88 46.08 -28.01
N ALA A 156 24.14 46.43 -27.92
CA ALA A 156 25.14 45.65 -27.15
C ALA A 156 24.97 45.80 -25.63
N SER A 157 24.18 46.74 -25.16
CA SER A 157 24.06 47.09 -23.72
C SER A 157 22.72 46.67 -23.08
N LEU A 158 21.66 46.45 -23.88
CA LEU A 158 20.33 46.11 -23.35
C LEU A 158 20.39 44.80 -22.54
N LYS A 159 20.02 44.90 -21.25
CA LYS A 159 19.93 43.78 -20.32
C LYS A 159 18.48 43.35 -20.05
N ASN A 160 17.56 44.31 -19.97
CA ASN A 160 16.15 44.03 -19.65
C ASN A 160 15.23 44.74 -20.63
N ILE A 161 14.32 43.97 -21.19
CA ILE A 161 13.25 44.46 -22.08
C ILE A 161 11.91 44.04 -21.48
N THR A 162 11.04 45.02 -21.26
CA THR A 162 9.64 44.77 -20.89
C THR A 162 8.72 45.41 -21.94
N PHE A 163 7.83 44.65 -22.49
CA PHE A 163 6.85 45.09 -23.43
C PHE A 163 5.44 44.67 -22.99
N PHE A 164 4.57 45.65 -22.76
CA PHE A 164 3.19 45.42 -22.32
C PHE A 164 2.16 46.05 -23.22
N GLY A 165 1.28 45.21 -23.85
CA GLY A 165 0.16 45.67 -24.65
C GLY A 165 0.56 46.16 -26.07
N GLY A 166 -0.45 46.63 -26.84
CA GLY A 166 -0.23 47.22 -28.14
C GLY A 166 -0.36 46.24 -29.32
N ASN A 167 0.10 46.68 -30.49
CA ASN A 167 -0.05 46.01 -31.76
C ASN A 167 1.21 45.28 -32.24
N LEU A 168 2.18 45.07 -31.37
CA LEU A 168 3.46 44.48 -31.75
C LEU A 168 3.24 43.05 -32.25
N ASN A 169 3.52 42.77 -33.52
CA ASN A 169 3.40 41.48 -34.15
C ASN A 169 4.76 40.86 -34.51
N GLN A 170 5.85 41.67 -34.52
CA GLN A 170 7.22 41.24 -34.76
C GLN A 170 8.18 41.87 -33.74
N LEU A 171 8.96 41.04 -33.12
CA LEU A 171 10.05 41.47 -32.21
C LEU A 171 11.31 40.68 -32.55
N ASP A 172 12.38 41.41 -32.89
CA ASP A 172 13.70 40.84 -33.06
C ASP A 172 14.64 41.41 -31.99
N VAL A 173 15.19 40.51 -31.17
CA VAL A 173 16.17 40.81 -30.10
C VAL A 173 17.49 40.04 -30.30
N THR A 174 17.67 39.38 -31.46
CA THR A 174 18.83 38.51 -31.72
C THR A 174 20.14 39.29 -31.68
N ASN A 175 20.08 40.59 -31.95
CA ASN A 175 21.23 41.50 -31.89
C ASN A 175 21.40 42.21 -30.53
N CYS A 176 20.84 41.64 -29.45
CA CYS A 176 21.00 42.12 -28.06
C CYS A 176 21.79 41.11 -27.23
N PRO A 177 23.10 40.96 -27.40
CA PRO A 177 23.89 39.92 -26.74
C PRO A 177 24.01 40.05 -25.23
N ALA A 178 23.76 41.24 -24.68
CA ALA A 178 23.77 41.45 -23.22
C ALA A 178 22.43 41.12 -22.53
N LEU A 179 21.40 40.72 -23.29
CA LEU A 179 20.07 40.55 -22.76
C LEU A 179 20.02 39.45 -21.69
N VAL A 180 19.48 39.78 -20.51
CA VAL A 180 19.33 38.91 -19.33
C VAL A 180 17.86 38.60 -19.05
N GLY A 181 16.99 39.60 -19.19
CA GLY A 181 15.57 39.47 -18.92
C GLY A 181 14.69 39.96 -20.08
N LEU A 182 13.69 39.16 -20.43
CA LEU A 182 12.69 39.49 -21.46
C LEU A 182 11.29 39.25 -20.93
N SER A 183 10.48 40.30 -20.82
CA SER A 183 9.05 40.16 -20.44
C SER A 183 8.17 40.77 -21.54
N ILE A 184 7.26 39.96 -22.10
CA ILE A 184 6.37 40.37 -23.18
C ILE A 184 4.94 39.98 -22.80
N GLN A 185 4.10 41.02 -22.76
CA GLN A 185 2.72 40.78 -22.29
C GLN A 185 1.70 41.42 -23.24
N ALA A 186 0.62 40.68 -23.49
CA ALA A 186 -0.57 41.16 -24.24
C ALA A 186 -0.25 41.77 -25.60
N THR A 187 0.63 41.15 -26.38
CA THR A 187 1.01 41.56 -27.72
C THR A 187 0.37 40.66 -28.81
N LYS A 188 0.64 41.01 -30.08
CA LYS A 188 0.19 40.21 -31.23
C LYS A 188 1.35 39.45 -31.89
N ILE A 189 2.46 39.25 -31.18
CA ILE A 189 3.57 38.49 -31.73
C ILE A 189 3.14 37.05 -32.07
N THR A 190 3.59 36.58 -33.25
CA THR A 190 3.32 35.22 -33.72
C THR A 190 4.50 34.29 -33.57
N ASN A 191 5.73 34.82 -33.65
CA ASN A 191 6.96 34.07 -33.53
C ASN A 191 7.95 34.84 -32.66
N LEU A 192 8.72 34.12 -31.84
CA LEU A 192 9.77 34.70 -31.02
C LEU A 192 11.03 33.84 -31.11
N ASN A 193 12.08 34.44 -31.70
CA ASN A 193 13.39 33.77 -31.76
C ASN A 193 14.29 34.24 -30.64
N LEU A 194 14.61 33.32 -29.72
CA LEU A 194 15.53 33.55 -28.58
C LEU A 194 16.71 32.58 -28.66
N SER A 195 17.04 32.11 -29.87
CA SER A 195 18.18 31.18 -30.04
C SER A 195 19.54 31.87 -29.84
N ASN A 196 20.48 31.15 -29.24
CA ASN A 196 21.86 31.59 -29.02
C ASN A 196 22.00 32.88 -28.16
N MET A 197 21.01 33.21 -27.33
CA MET A 197 21.03 34.32 -26.42
C MET A 197 21.91 33.98 -25.19
N VAL A 198 23.22 34.16 -25.31
CA VAL A 198 24.23 33.63 -24.38
C VAL A 198 24.17 34.12 -22.94
N ASN A 199 23.46 35.24 -22.70
CA ASN A 199 23.28 35.83 -21.35
C ASN A 199 21.84 35.82 -20.87
N LEU A 200 20.88 35.40 -21.69
CA LEU A 200 19.46 35.39 -21.33
C LEU A 200 19.17 34.36 -20.24
N LYS A 201 18.59 34.88 -19.13
CA LYS A 201 18.25 34.06 -17.95
C LYS A 201 16.76 33.93 -17.70
N ASN A 202 16.01 35.00 -17.94
CA ASN A 202 14.60 35.03 -17.60
C ASN A 202 13.75 35.39 -18.81
N VAL A 203 12.74 34.60 -19.08
CA VAL A 203 11.72 34.87 -20.10
C VAL A 203 10.34 34.77 -19.47
N ASP A 204 9.55 35.85 -19.62
CA ASP A 204 8.18 35.91 -19.11
C ASP A 204 7.25 36.37 -20.25
N LEU A 205 6.34 35.48 -20.64
CA LEU A 205 5.39 35.68 -21.73
C LEU A 205 3.96 35.52 -21.19
N LEU A 206 3.21 36.62 -21.16
CA LEU A 206 1.86 36.63 -20.60
C LEU A 206 0.85 37.14 -21.62
N SER A 207 -0.22 36.40 -21.81
CA SER A 207 -1.38 36.79 -22.66
C SER A 207 -1.04 37.11 -24.13
N ASN A 208 -0.05 36.40 -24.69
CA ASN A 208 0.30 36.53 -26.10
C ASN A 208 -0.49 35.50 -26.94
N ASN A 209 -1.78 35.75 -27.13
CA ASN A 209 -2.74 34.76 -27.69
C ASN A 209 -2.47 34.36 -29.15
N GLN A 210 -1.63 35.13 -29.89
CA GLN A 210 -1.26 34.84 -31.28
C GLN A 210 0.09 34.15 -31.42
N LEU A 211 0.82 33.97 -30.33
CA LEU A 211 2.13 33.35 -30.33
C LEU A 211 2.04 31.86 -30.69
N GLN A 212 2.70 31.48 -31.80
CA GLN A 212 2.66 30.10 -32.31
C GLN A 212 3.98 29.37 -32.13
N ASN A 213 5.11 30.11 -32.07
CA ASN A 213 6.42 29.50 -32.03
C ASN A 213 7.42 30.30 -31.18
N ILE A 214 8.20 29.58 -30.39
CA ILE A 214 9.32 30.12 -29.62
C ILE A 214 10.53 29.21 -29.84
N ASN A 215 11.67 29.78 -30.12
CA ASN A 215 12.93 29.06 -30.27
C ASN A 215 13.92 29.45 -29.16
N PHE A 216 14.27 28.53 -28.28
CA PHE A 216 15.22 28.69 -27.18
C PHE A 216 16.60 28.06 -27.45
N GLN A 217 16.81 27.43 -28.61
CA GLN A 217 17.99 26.63 -28.90
C GLN A 217 19.30 27.41 -28.67
N GLY A 218 20.23 26.84 -27.91
CA GLY A 218 21.54 27.44 -27.65
C GLY A 218 21.56 28.55 -26.57
N SER A 219 20.43 28.90 -25.97
CA SER A 219 20.36 29.87 -24.87
C SER A 219 20.58 29.19 -23.51
N ASN A 220 21.79 28.66 -23.33
CA ASN A 220 22.17 27.73 -22.27
C ASN A 220 22.17 28.32 -20.86
N LYS A 221 22.08 29.67 -20.69
CA LYS A 221 21.98 30.34 -19.38
C LYS A 221 20.54 30.60 -18.95
N LEU A 222 19.57 30.18 -19.74
CA LEU A 222 18.17 30.26 -19.33
C LEU A 222 17.97 29.56 -17.98
N TYR A 223 17.41 30.33 -17.04
CA TYR A 223 17.18 29.90 -15.66
C TYR A 223 15.69 29.74 -15.36
N SER A 224 14.88 30.69 -15.82
CA SER A 224 13.42 30.66 -15.60
C SER A 224 12.67 31.05 -16.88
N ILE A 225 11.72 30.20 -17.25
CA ILE A 225 10.81 30.42 -18.38
C ILE A 225 9.38 30.35 -17.85
N SER A 226 8.62 31.43 -18.08
CA SER A 226 7.16 31.51 -17.78
C SER A 226 6.41 31.83 -19.08
N VAL A 227 5.44 31.00 -19.43
CA VAL A 227 4.57 31.17 -20.60
C VAL A 227 3.14 30.96 -20.14
N SER A 228 2.37 32.04 -20.01
CA SER A 228 1.03 31.98 -19.48
C SER A 228 0.02 32.66 -20.43
N SER A 229 -1.13 31.99 -20.61
CA SER A 229 -2.23 32.51 -21.43
C SER A 229 -1.78 32.87 -22.87
N CYS A 230 -0.95 32.04 -23.47
CA CYS A 230 -0.41 32.21 -24.80
C CYS A 230 -1.07 31.23 -25.80
N GLY A 231 -0.99 31.54 -27.10
CA GLY A 231 -1.56 30.72 -28.19
C GLY A 231 -0.69 29.54 -28.64
N ILE A 232 0.42 29.30 -27.97
CA ILE A 232 1.47 28.38 -28.39
C ILE A 232 1.01 26.90 -28.36
N PRO A 233 1.20 26.13 -29.46
CA PRO A 233 0.82 24.73 -29.49
C PRO A 233 1.88 23.80 -28.89
N ASN A 234 3.17 24.18 -28.92
CA ASN A 234 4.26 23.34 -28.45
C ASN A 234 5.33 24.15 -27.75
N ILE A 235 5.90 23.61 -26.67
CA ILE A 235 7.06 24.18 -25.97
C ILE A 235 8.20 23.16 -26.01
N ASN A 236 9.37 23.60 -26.49
CA ASN A 236 10.58 22.80 -26.46
C ASN A 236 11.71 23.57 -25.75
N VAL A 237 12.08 23.08 -24.57
CA VAL A 237 13.19 23.59 -23.76
C VAL A 237 14.31 22.55 -23.61
N ALA A 238 14.35 21.55 -24.47
CA ALA A 238 15.36 20.51 -24.41
C ALA A 238 16.80 21.07 -24.50
N ASN A 239 17.71 20.46 -23.73
CA ASN A 239 19.13 20.79 -23.66
C ASN A 239 19.43 22.21 -23.12
N LEU A 240 18.63 22.70 -22.17
CA LEU A 240 18.91 23.93 -21.41
C LEU A 240 19.47 23.55 -20.04
N PRO A 241 20.79 23.51 -19.84
CA PRO A 241 21.41 22.88 -18.66
C PRO A 241 21.23 23.67 -17.37
N GLU A 242 21.07 25.00 -17.44
CA GLU A 242 20.89 25.88 -16.28
C GLU A 242 19.41 26.16 -15.99
N LEU A 243 18.46 25.62 -16.76
CA LEU A 243 17.04 25.87 -16.56
C LEU A 243 16.60 25.24 -15.24
N TRP A 244 16.21 26.10 -14.30
CA TRP A 244 15.74 25.72 -12.96
C TRP A 244 14.22 25.60 -12.89
N LYS A 245 13.49 26.47 -13.62
CA LYS A 245 12.01 26.50 -13.63
C LYS A 245 11.47 26.65 -15.04
N LEU A 246 10.52 25.77 -15.40
CA LEU A 246 9.61 25.96 -16.53
C LEU A 246 8.19 26.05 -16.00
N GLU A 247 7.48 27.13 -16.33
CA GLU A 247 6.07 27.33 -16.03
C GLU A 247 5.30 27.64 -17.31
N CYS A 248 4.35 26.76 -17.66
CA CYS A 248 3.46 26.97 -18.82
C CYS A 248 2.03 26.76 -18.33
N THR A 249 1.31 27.87 -18.09
CA THR A 249 0.00 27.81 -17.45
C THR A 249 -1.07 28.46 -18.33
N ASN A 250 -2.26 27.87 -18.33
CA ASN A 250 -3.42 28.45 -19.02
C ASN A 250 -3.19 28.73 -20.52
N ASN A 251 -2.48 27.81 -21.22
CA ASN A 251 -2.24 27.93 -22.65
C ASN A 251 -3.23 27.00 -23.40
N PRO A 252 -4.34 27.51 -23.92
CA PRO A 252 -5.43 26.67 -24.43
C PRO A 252 -5.06 25.88 -25.70
N SER A 253 -4.04 26.27 -26.41
CA SER A 253 -3.57 25.58 -27.62
C SER A 253 -2.42 24.62 -27.37
N LEU A 254 -1.86 24.56 -26.15
CA LEU A 254 -0.68 23.78 -25.85
C LEU A 254 -1.00 22.28 -25.87
N ASN A 255 -0.34 21.53 -26.74
CA ASN A 255 -0.53 20.09 -26.94
C ASN A 255 0.65 19.27 -26.40
N THR A 256 1.88 19.79 -26.57
CA THR A 256 3.10 19.05 -26.23
C THR A 256 4.13 19.94 -25.52
N VAL A 257 4.84 19.34 -24.54
CA VAL A 257 5.99 19.95 -23.86
C VAL A 257 7.15 18.97 -23.90
N SER A 258 8.34 19.47 -24.29
CA SER A 258 9.62 18.74 -24.25
C SER A 258 10.61 19.46 -23.33
N ALA A 259 11.07 18.77 -22.29
CA ALA A 259 12.03 19.28 -21.32
C ALA A 259 13.21 18.31 -21.10
N THR A 260 13.62 17.60 -22.14
CA THR A 260 14.67 16.59 -22.05
C THR A 260 16.06 17.21 -21.82
N ASN A 261 16.90 16.56 -21.01
CA ASN A 261 18.29 16.96 -20.71
C ASN A 261 18.43 18.36 -20.05
N CYS A 262 17.45 18.75 -19.24
CA CYS A 262 17.53 19.96 -18.42
C CYS A 262 18.02 19.60 -17.01
N ALA A 263 19.33 19.43 -16.85
CA ALA A 263 19.93 18.85 -15.64
C ALA A 263 19.64 19.63 -14.35
N ALA A 264 19.47 20.96 -14.43
CA ALA A 264 19.17 21.80 -13.26
C ALA A 264 17.67 21.98 -12.99
N LEU A 265 16.79 21.43 -13.84
CA LEU A 265 15.34 21.67 -13.73
C LEU A 265 14.76 21.05 -12.44
N GLN A 266 14.29 21.93 -11.54
CA GLN A 266 13.68 21.51 -10.28
C GLN A 266 12.16 21.64 -10.29
N LYS A 267 11.61 22.59 -11.05
CA LYS A 267 10.17 22.87 -11.08
C LYS A 267 9.64 22.87 -12.51
N LEU A 268 8.75 21.95 -12.78
CA LEU A 268 8.01 21.85 -14.03
C LEU A 268 6.53 22.00 -13.74
N ILE A 269 5.97 23.17 -14.10
CA ILE A 269 4.59 23.56 -13.79
C ILE A 269 3.84 23.75 -15.10
N LEU A 270 2.84 22.92 -15.37
CA LEU A 270 2.13 22.86 -16.66
C LEU A 270 0.60 22.87 -16.45
N ASN A 271 0.10 23.74 -15.56
CA ASN A 271 -1.29 23.71 -15.13
C ASN A 271 -2.25 24.37 -16.13
N TYR A 272 -3.53 23.92 -16.16
CA TYR A 272 -4.61 24.53 -16.91
C TYR A 272 -4.36 24.59 -18.43
N ASN A 273 -3.79 23.56 -19.04
CA ASN A 273 -3.61 23.48 -20.48
C ASN A 273 -4.54 22.39 -21.04
N ALA A 274 -5.78 22.75 -21.32
CA ALA A 274 -6.88 21.80 -21.61
C ALA A 274 -6.61 20.84 -22.80
N ASN A 275 -5.67 21.18 -23.69
CA ASN A 275 -5.28 20.34 -24.82
C ASN A 275 -3.94 19.62 -24.63
N LEU A 276 -3.26 19.80 -23.48
CA LEU A 276 -1.97 19.19 -23.24
C LEU A 276 -2.14 17.70 -22.97
N THR A 277 -1.59 16.88 -23.87
CA THR A 277 -1.70 15.42 -23.83
C THR A 277 -0.34 14.71 -23.77
N SER A 278 0.75 15.44 -24.07
CA SER A 278 2.08 14.84 -24.18
C SER A 278 3.15 15.67 -23.48
N LEU A 279 3.90 14.99 -22.61
CA LEU A 279 5.08 15.52 -21.94
C LEU A 279 6.26 14.56 -22.19
N THR A 280 7.37 15.11 -22.71
CA THR A 280 8.65 14.40 -22.76
C THR A 280 9.58 15.00 -21.72
N ALA A 281 9.81 14.24 -20.63
CA ALA A 281 10.55 14.69 -19.44
C ALA A 281 11.64 13.67 -19.09
N ASN A 282 12.60 13.46 -20.00
CA ASN A 282 13.67 12.48 -19.82
C ASN A 282 14.96 13.16 -19.35
N ASN A 283 15.73 12.46 -18.51
CA ASN A 283 17.01 12.94 -17.99
C ASN A 283 16.89 14.29 -17.27
N LEU A 284 16.03 14.32 -16.23
CA LEU A 284 15.82 15.46 -15.33
C LEU A 284 16.19 15.07 -13.89
N PRO A 285 17.47 14.87 -13.58
CA PRO A 285 17.92 14.31 -12.30
C PRO A 285 17.62 15.18 -11.09
N SER A 286 17.37 16.48 -11.29
CA SER A 286 17.09 17.44 -10.22
C SER A 286 15.62 17.79 -10.06
N LEU A 287 14.71 17.16 -10.82
CA LEU A 287 13.28 17.53 -10.78
C LEU A 287 12.63 17.11 -9.46
N ILE A 288 12.16 18.12 -8.72
CA ILE A 288 11.54 17.96 -7.40
C ILE A 288 10.01 18.10 -7.50
N ILE A 289 9.54 19.01 -8.33
CA ILE A 289 8.11 19.33 -8.49
C ILE A 289 7.69 19.12 -9.93
N LEU A 290 6.71 18.25 -10.12
CA LEU A 290 5.95 18.12 -11.36
C LEU A 290 4.48 18.42 -11.07
N ASP A 291 4.00 19.53 -11.63
CA ASP A 291 2.62 19.96 -11.50
C ASP A 291 1.97 20.03 -12.90
N ILE A 292 1.09 19.07 -13.16
CA ILE A 292 0.34 18.94 -14.42
C ILE A 292 -1.18 18.99 -14.17
N PHE A 293 -1.59 19.73 -13.14
CA PHE A 293 -2.98 19.89 -12.76
C PHE A 293 -3.84 20.44 -13.91
N ASN A 294 -5.04 19.90 -14.06
CA ASN A 294 -6.05 20.33 -15.02
C ASN A 294 -5.53 20.39 -16.47
N ASN A 295 -5.22 19.18 -16.99
CA ASN A 295 -4.79 18.95 -18.36
C ASN A 295 -5.60 17.80 -19.00
N ASN A 296 -5.07 17.18 -20.06
CA ASN A 296 -5.75 16.12 -20.79
C ASN A 296 -4.88 14.85 -20.96
N PHE A 297 -4.02 14.57 -19.98
CA PHE A 297 -3.17 13.39 -20.00
C PHE A 297 -3.99 12.11 -19.77
N SER A 298 -3.86 11.14 -20.68
CA SER A 298 -4.38 9.78 -20.46
C SER A 298 -3.32 8.83 -19.91
N ALA A 299 -2.05 9.16 -20.06
CA ALA A 299 -0.90 8.46 -19.51
C ALA A 299 0.26 9.43 -19.32
N ILE A 300 1.16 9.12 -18.39
CA ILE A 300 2.40 9.87 -18.15
C ILE A 300 3.53 8.89 -17.83
N ASN A 301 4.71 9.15 -18.36
CA ASN A 301 5.92 8.43 -18.01
C ASN A 301 6.82 9.29 -17.14
N ILE A 302 6.97 8.90 -15.88
CA ILE A 302 7.78 9.57 -14.86
C ILE A 302 8.90 8.68 -14.30
N SER A 303 9.14 7.52 -14.90
CA SER A 303 10.10 6.52 -14.40
C SER A 303 11.54 7.01 -14.29
N SER A 304 11.94 8.04 -15.08
CA SER A 304 13.27 8.64 -15.00
C SER A 304 13.40 9.77 -13.97
N LEU A 305 12.31 10.12 -13.25
CA LEU A 305 12.25 11.26 -12.33
C LEU A 305 12.45 10.80 -10.88
N SER A 306 13.61 10.22 -10.58
CA SER A 306 13.89 9.60 -9.26
C SER A 306 13.97 10.60 -8.10
N SER A 307 14.23 11.89 -8.36
CA SER A 307 14.29 12.94 -7.34
C SER A 307 12.93 13.61 -7.06
N LEU A 308 11.86 13.15 -7.72
CA LEU A 308 10.53 13.76 -7.63
C LEU A 308 9.96 13.63 -6.21
N GLN A 309 9.61 14.76 -5.59
CA GLN A 309 9.05 14.83 -4.25
C GLN A 309 7.56 15.19 -4.25
N LEU A 310 7.14 16.02 -5.20
CA LEU A 310 5.74 16.40 -5.36
C LEU A 310 5.28 16.10 -6.78
N LEU A 311 4.27 15.25 -6.87
CA LEU A 311 3.51 15.02 -8.10
C LEU A 311 2.09 15.51 -7.91
N ARG A 312 1.69 16.52 -8.70
CA ARG A 312 0.33 17.00 -8.78
C ARG A 312 -0.22 16.73 -10.18
N CYS A 313 -1.10 15.76 -10.30
CA CYS A 313 -1.67 15.34 -11.58
C CYS A 313 -3.22 15.28 -11.55
N ASP A 314 -3.83 16.02 -10.65
CA ASP A 314 -5.28 16.11 -10.51
C ASP A 314 -5.95 16.60 -11.79
N GLU A 315 -7.23 16.29 -11.97
CA GLU A 315 -8.05 16.75 -13.09
C GLU A 315 -7.42 16.43 -14.45
N ASN A 316 -7.10 15.14 -14.66
CA ASN A 316 -6.63 14.58 -15.92
C ASN A 316 -7.49 13.36 -16.32
N LYS A 317 -7.02 12.53 -17.23
CA LYS A 317 -7.68 11.28 -17.68
C LYS A 317 -6.77 10.06 -17.48
N LEU A 318 -5.90 10.10 -16.49
CA LEU A 318 -4.98 9.02 -16.21
C LEU A 318 -5.74 7.76 -15.78
N ASN A 319 -5.51 6.65 -16.45
CA ASN A 319 -6.10 5.35 -16.11
C ASN A 319 -5.13 4.44 -15.34
N MET A 320 -3.85 4.77 -15.34
CA MET A 320 -2.79 4.12 -14.58
C MET A 320 -1.70 5.13 -14.21
N LEU A 321 -0.99 4.87 -13.14
CA LEU A 321 0.14 5.68 -12.66
C LEU A 321 1.21 4.76 -12.09
N ASP A 322 2.38 4.69 -12.74
CA ASP A 322 3.53 3.93 -12.28
C ASP A 322 4.46 4.83 -11.46
N LEU A 323 4.58 4.54 -10.16
CA LEU A 323 5.36 5.27 -9.18
C LEU A 323 6.58 4.50 -8.67
N THR A 324 6.86 3.32 -9.22
CA THR A 324 7.88 2.38 -8.72
C THR A 324 9.29 2.97 -8.66
N GLN A 325 9.62 3.91 -9.55
CA GLN A 325 10.95 4.55 -9.61
C GLN A 325 11.01 5.89 -8.86
N ASN A 326 9.88 6.40 -8.36
CA ASN A 326 9.78 7.72 -7.74
C ASN A 326 9.86 7.61 -6.20
N THR A 327 10.89 6.94 -5.71
CA THR A 327 11.04 6.58 -4.28
C THR A 327 11.25 7.79 -3.34
N ALA A 328 11.58 8.97 -3.89
CA ALA A 328 11.70 10.22 -3.14
C ALA A 328 10.36 10.96 -2.97
N LEU A 329 9.26 10.40 -3.50
CA LEU A 329 7.95 11.06 -3.49
C LEU A 329 7.44 11.23 -2.05
N THR A 330 7.03 12.46 -1.72
CA THR A 330 6.51 12.84 -0.39
C THR A 330 5.05 13.28 -0.44
N GLN A 331 4.59 13.77 -1.59
CA GLN A 331 3.22 14.23 -1.80
C GLN A 331 2.71 13.78 -3.17
N LEU A 332 1.55 13.15 -3.18
CA LEU A 332 0.84 12.69 -4.37
C LEU A 332 -0.58 13.26 -4.40
N GLN A 333 -0.88 14.07 -5.40
CA GLN A 333 -2.21 14.59 -5.69
C GLN A 333 -2.64 14.08 -7.07
N CYS A 334 -3.61 13.17 -7.10
CA CYS A 334 -4.10 12.52 -8.32
C CYS A 334 -5.64 12.41 -8.37
N THR A 335 -6.32 13.37 -7.72
CA THR A 335 -7.78 13.40 -7.68
C THR A 335 -8.40 13.61 -9.06
N LYS A 336 -9.66 13.22 -9.25
CA LYS A 336 -10.40 13.44 -10.52
C LYS A 336 -9.64 12.91 -11.75
N ASN A 337 -9.29 11.63 -11.71
CA ASN A 337 -8.72 10.87 -12.81
C ASN A 337 -9.57 9.62 -13.10
N LEU A 338 -9.06 8.68 -13.89
CA LEU A 338 -9.72 7.43 -14.27
C LEU A 338 -8.90 6.21 -13.80
N LEU A 339 -8.16 6.35 -12.70
CA LEU A 339 -7.31 5.29 -12.17
C LEU A 339 -8.16 4.06 -11.81
N GLN A 340 -7.68 2.88 -12.17
CA GLN A 340 -8.31 1.60 -11.80
C GLN A 340 -7.68 1.01 -10.54
N SER A 341 -6.39 1.25 -10.34
CA SER A 341 -5.62 0.90 -9.15
C SER A 341 -4.60 1.99 -8.85
N LEU A 342 -4.22 2.10 -7.59
CA LEU A 342 -3.13 2.99 -7.15
C LEU A 342 -2.19 2.20 -6.26
N ASP A 343 -0.91 2.17 -6.61
CA ASP A 343 0.14 1.50 -5.86
C ASP A 343 1.22 2.49 -5.45
N ILE A 344 1.36 2.71 -4.13
CA ILE A 344 2.43 3.52 -3.53
C ILE A 344 3.33 2.68 -2.62
N SER A 345 3.35 1.36 -2.77
CA SER A 345 4.18 0.46 -1.98
C SER A 345 5.69 0.74 -2.09
N HIS A 346 6.11 1.40 -3.17
CA HIS A 346 7.50 1.83 -3.39
C HIS A 346 7.80 3.27 -2.94
N ASN A 347 6.83 3.95 -2.33
CA ASN A 347 6.93 5.36 -1.97
C ASN A 347 6.76 5.59 -0.45
N PRO A 348 7.69 5.08 0.37
CA PRO A 348 7.56 5.08 1.84
C PRO A 348 7.63 6.47 2.47
N LEU A 349 7.98 7.50 1.71
CA LEU A 349 8.06 8.88 2.18
C LEU A 349 6.78 9.69 1.95
N VAL A 350 5.76 9.11 1.30
CA VAL A 350 4.49 9.79 1.04
C VAL A 350 3.75 10.02 2.36
N TRP A 351 3.63 11.29 2.74
CA TRP A 351 2.87 11.71 3.91
C TRP A 351 1.52 12.36 3.55
N ASN A 352 1.37 12.87 2.30
CA ASN A 352 0.11 13.42 1.80
C ASN A 352 -0.32 12.68 0.54
N LEU A 353 -1.47 12.01 0.60
CA LEU A 353 -2.10 11.27 -0.49
C LEU A 353 -3.50 11.81 -0.75
N GLU A 354 -3.73 12.36 -1.94
CA GLU A 354 -5.02 12.81 -2.42
C GLU A 354 -5.39 12.04 -3.69
N CYS A 355 -6.33 11.10 -3.60
CA CYS A 355 -6.72 10.25 -4.74
C CYS A 355 -8.25 10.15 -4.93
N GLY A 356 -9.02 11.00 -4.27
CA GLY A 356 -10.47 11.04 -4.40
C GLY A 356 -10.98 11.29 -5.82
N TYR A 357 -12.29 11.11 -6.03
CA TYR A 357 -12.96 11.33 -7.33
C TYR A 357 -12.39 10.52 -8.52
N ASN A 358 -11.79 9.35 -8.24
CA ASN A 358 -11.44 8.38 -9.26
C ASN A 358 -12.54 7.33 -9.34
N SER A 359 -13.53 7.57 -10.20
CA SER A 359 -14.76 6.76 -10.26
C SER A 359 -14.55 5.28 -10.62
N THR A 360 -13.38 4.93 -11.14
CA THR A 360 -12.99 3.58 -11.56
C THR A 360 -12.02 2.90 -10.60
N LEU A 361 -11.59 3.57 -9.52
CA LEU A 361 -10.57 3.06 -8.60
C LEU A 361 -11.15 1.94 -7.72
N GLN A 362 -10.60 0.74 -7.84
CA GLN A 362 -11.06 -0.46 -7.15
C GLN A 362 -10.18 -0.84 -5.96
N ASN A 363 -8.87 -0.57 -6.03
CA ASN A 363 -7.92 -0.92 -4.98
C ASN A 363 -6.81 0.13 -4.84
N ILE A 364 -6.33 0.25 -3.60
CA ILE A 364 -5.19 1.11 -3.23
C ILE A 364 -4.20 0.26 -2.46
N ASN A 365 -2.93 0.25 -2.86
CA ASN A 365 -1.85 -0.40 -2.16
C ASN A 365 -0.97 0.65 -1.45
N LEU A 366 -1.03 0.67 -0.12
CA LEU A 366 -0.26 1.54 0.78
C LEU A 366 0.84 0.78 1.53
N LYS A 367 1.03 -0.52 1.25
CA LYS A 367 1.95 -1.40 1.97
C LYS A 367 3.40 -1.09 1.61
N SER A 368 3.92 -0.03 2.16
CA SER A 368 5.22 0.55 1.80
C SER A 368 6.36 0.21 2.78
N GLY A 369 6.06 -0.40 3.93
CA GLY A 369 7.02 -0.63 5.01
C GLY A 369 7.49 0.67 5.68
N ALA A 370 6.78 1.77 5.52
CA ALA A 370 7.06 3.01 6.22
C ALA A 370 6.78 2.84 7.72
N ALA A 371 7.51 3.58 8.56
CA ALA A 371 7.29 3.53 10.00
C ALA A 371 5.91 4.10 10.42
N ASN A 372 5.29 4.87 9.54
CA ASN A 372 3.94 5.41 9.74
C ASN A 372 3.24 5.50 8.38
N PRO A 373 1.93 5.27 8.31
CA PRO A 373 1.13 5.48 7.11
C PRO A 373 1.10 6.96 6.72
N PRO A 374 0.65 7.32 5.52
CA PRO A 374 0.44 8.71 5.16
C PRO A 374 -0.43 9.43 6.19
N SER A 375 0.05 10.56 6.73
CA SER A 375 -0.64 11.32 7.79
C SER A 375 -1.85 12.11 7.27
N SER A 376 -1.91 12.33 5.96
CA SER A 376 -3.02 12.99 5.26
C SER A 376 -3.46 12.09 4.10
N ILE A 377 -4.67 11.55 4.19
CA ILE A 377 -5.26 10.70 3.16
C ILE A 377 -6.63 11.24 2.78
N THR A 378 -6.82 11.55 1.50
CA THR A 378 -8.10 12.00 0.94
C THR A 378 -8.58 10.98 -0.10
N ILE A 379 -9.66 10.26 0.23
CA ILE A 379 -10.27 9.18 -0.56
C ILE A 379 -11.77 9.40 -0.81
N ASN A 380 -12.22 10.64 -0.87
CA ASN A 380 -13.62 10.95 -1.08
C ASN A 380 -14.11 10.55 -2.49
N ASP A 381 -15.36 10.13 -2.58
CA ASP A 381 -16.07 9.80 -3.84
C ASP A 381 -15.33 8.78 -4.74
N LEU A 382 -15.11 7.57 -4.17
CA LEU A 382 -14.54 6.40 -4.86
C LEU A 382 -15.58 5.27 -4.91
N PRO A 383 -16.59 5.33 -5.78
CA PRO A 383 -17.76 4.43 -5.74
C PRO A 383 -17.43 2.97 -6.06
N GLN A 384 -16.29 2.68 -6.67
CA GLN A 384 -15.85 1.33 -7.01
C GLN A 384 -14.78 0.78 -6.06
N LEU A 385 -14.38 1.54 -5.02
CA LEU A 385 -13.34 1.12 -4.10
C LEU A 385 -13.79 -0.08 -3.26
N LYS A 386 -13.06 -1.19 -3.35
CA LYS A 386 -13.35 -2.47 -2.69
C LYS A 386 -12.30 -2.83 -1.65
N PHE A 387 -11.06 -2.40 -1.85
CA PHE A 387 -9.93 -2.88 -1.09
C PHE A 387 -8.84 -1.82 -0.90
N ILE A 388 -8.31 -1.73 0.33
CA ILE A 388 -7.06 -1.02 0.63
C ILE A 388 -6.09 -2.00 1.29
N CYS A 389 -4.94 -2.18 0.66
CA CYS A 389 -3.82 -2.88 1.25
C CYS A 389 -2.91 -1.92 2.01
N CYS A 390 -2.51 -2.30 3.22
CA CYS A 390 -1.57 -1.51 4.02
C CYS A 390 -0.68 -2.44 4.86
N ASP A 391 0.30 -1.88 5.54
CA ASP A 391 1.11 -2.64 6.49
C ASP A 391 0.25 -3.11 7.68
N ASP A 392 0.63 -4.20 8.34
CA ASP A 392 -0.16 -4.84 9.41
C ASP A 392 -0.49 -3.85 10.54
N ASP A 393 0.47 -3.01 10.92
CA ASP A 393 0.34 -2.03 12.00
C ASP A 393 -0.61 -0.88 11.63
N ASP A 394 -0.83 -0.64 10.34
CA ASP A 394 -1.63 0.47 9.82
C ASP A 394 -3.11 0.14 9.62
N VAL A 395 -3.49 -1.13 9.66
CA VAL A 395 -4.85 -1.61 9.35
C VAL A 395 -5.92 -0.87 10.16
N THR A 396 -5.67 -0.67 11.45
CA THR A 396 -6.63 0.02 12.34
C THR A 396 -6.80 1.49 11.94
N TYR A 397 -5.71 2.19 11.67
CA TYR A 397 -5.72 3.59 11.27
C TYR A 397 -6.42 3.77 9.91
N ILE A 398 -6.02 2.99 8.89
CA ILE A 398 -6.62 3.07 7.56
C ILE A 398 -8.12 2.70 7.57
N SER A 399 -8.52 1.72 8.39
CA SER A 399 -9.94 1.39 8.59
C SER A 399 -10.73 2.56 9.19
N SER A 400 -10.13 3.32 10.11
CA SER A 400 -10.76 4.52 10.67
C SER A 400 -10.92 5.63 9.64
N ILE A 401 -9.93 5.83 8.76
CA ILE A 401 -10.02 6.76 7.62
C ILE A 401 -11.13 6.31 6.65
N ALA A 402 -11.17 5.03 6.29
CA ALA A 402 -12.23 4.48 5.44
C ALA A 402 -13.63 4.78 6.01
N THR A 403 -13.82 4.56 7.30
CA THR A 403 -15.07 4.83 8.01
C THR A 403 -15.41 6.33 8.00
N LEU A 404 -14.41 7.21 8.19
CA LEU A 404 -14.59 8.67 8.15
C LEU A 404 -15.13 9.14 6.79
N TYR A 405 -14.73 8.50 5.70
CA TYR A 405 -15.22 8.78 4.35
C TYR A 405 -16.49 7.98 3.97
N GLY A 406 -17.07 7.21 4.90
CA GLY A 406 -18.33 6.49 4.71
C GLY A 406 -18.19 5.10 4.06
N TYR A 407 -16.99 4.53 3.95
CA TYR A 407 -16.74 3.21 3.36
C TYR A 407 -16.87 2.09 4.40
N ASN A 408 -18.07 1.85 4.92
CA ASN A 408 -18.31 0.90 6.02
C ASN A 408 -18.07 -0.57 5.66
N ASN A 409 -18.07 -0.91 4.38
CA ASN A 409 -17.87 -2.28 3.88
C ASN A 409 -16.52 -2.46 3.14
N LEU A 410 -15.64 -1.49 3.22
CA LEU A 410 -14.34 -1.56 2.58
C LEU A 410 -13.45 -2.59 3.29
N VAL A 411 -12.83 -3.47 2.50
CA VAL A 411 -11.85 -4.42 3.02
C VAL A 411 -10.50 -3.72 3.19
N VAL A 412 -9.97 -3.74 4.41
CA VAL A 412 -8.64 -3.21 4.72
C VAL A 412 -7.82 -4.31 5.39
N ASN A 413 -6.75 -4.74 4.75
CA ASN A 413 -5.81 -5.73 5.32
C ASN A 413 -4.44 -5.65 4.63
N SER A 414 -3.51 -6.56 4.99
CA SER A 414 -2.15 -6.62 4.45
C SER A 414 -1.93 -7.74 3.41
N TYR A 415 -2.98 -8.43 2.94
CA TYR A 415 -2.87 -9.68 2.16
C TYR A 415 -2.68 -9.48 0.65
N CYS A 416 -2.39 -8.28 0.19
CA CYS A 416 -1.99 -8.04 -1.21
C CYS A 416 -0.60 -8.62 -1.54
N SER A 417 0.22 -8.87 -0.52
CA SER A 417 1.47 -9.63 -0.60
C SER A 417 1.77 -10.25 0.76
N PHE A 418 2.52 -11.35 0.78
CA PHE A 418 2.96 -12.03 2.02
C PHE A 418 4.39 -11.65 2.42
N THR A 419 4.97 -10.68 1.74
CA THR A 419 6.24 -10.04 2.11
C THR A 419 5.97 -8.76 2.92
N PRO A 420 6.88 -8.35 3.81
CA PRO A 420 6.82 -7.03 4.43
C PRO A 420 6.76 -5.91 3.38
N GLY A 421 6.15 -4.80 3.73
CA GLY A 421 6.17 -3.59 2.90
C GLY A 421 7.59 -3.03 2.77
N GLY A 422 7.85 -2.29 1.71
CA GLY A 422 9.15 -1.68 1.41
C GLY A 422 10.22 -2.68 0.96
N ALA A 423 11.46 -2.43 1.35
CA ALA A 423 12.58 -3.33 1.03
C ALA A 423 12.46 -4.62 1.84
N SER A 424 12.19 -5.73 1.18
CA SER A 424 12.09 -7.05 1.77
C SER A 424 13.25 -7.95 1.38
N TYR A 425 13.65 -8.82 2.31
CA TYR A 425 14.74 -9.76 2.15
C TYR A 425 14.25 -11.15 2.55
N THR A 426 14.86 -12.21 1.98
CA THR A 426 14.39 -13.57 2.19
C THR A 426 15.47 -14.40 2.88
N ILE A 427 15.08 -15.13 3.94
CA ILE A 427 15.84 -16.21 4.55
C ILE A 427 15.16 -17.51 4.12
N GLN A 428 15.86 -18.40 3.44
CA GLN A 428 15.29 -19.64 2.91
C GLN A 428 16.16 -20.86 3.25
N GLY A 429 15.56 -22.02 3.22
CA GLY A 429 16.29 -23.27 3.43
C GLY A 429 15.34 -24.43 3.73
N SER A 430 15.92 -25.51 4.25
CA SER A 430 15.19 -26.70 4.69
C SER A 430 15.64 -27.15 6.07
N THR A 431 14.76 -27.86 6.76
CA THR A 431 15.09 -28.60 7.98
C THR A 431 15.07 -30.08 7.68
N LYS A 432 16.15 -30.79 8.00
CA LYS A 432 16.29 -32.21 7.74
C LYS A 432 16.64 -32.98 9.01
N PHE A 433 16.30 -34.26 9.02
CA PHE A 433 16.71 -35.21 10.07
C PHE A 433 17.83 -36.08 9.55
N ASP A 434 19.00 -35.97 10.19
CA ASP A 434 20.18 -36.81 9.96
C ASP A 434 19.96 -38.19 10.57
N SER A 435 19.51 -39.11 9.73
CA SER A 435 19.10 -40.46 10.15
C SER A 435 20.28 -41.41 10.34
N ASN A 436 21.43 -41.13 9.73
CA ASN A 436 22.61 -41.96 9.73
C ASN A 436 23.81 -41.34 10.50
N ASN A 437 23.62 -40.16 11.07
CA ASN A 437 24.57 -39.40 11.86
C ASN A 437 25.89 -39.08 11.11
N ASN A 438 25.75 -38.79 9.77
CA ASN A 438 26.86 -38.36 8.91
C ASN A 438 26.84 -36.86 8.60
N GLY A 439 25.85 -36.11 9.11
CA GLY A 439 25.50 -34.76 8.80
C GLY A 439 24.37 -34.71 7.74
N CYS A 440 23.50 -33.69 7.85
CA CYS A 440 22.32 -33.60 6.93
C CYS A 440 22.74 -33.41 5.47
N ASP A 441 22.34 -34.35 4.61
CA ASP A 441 22.61 -34.38 3.19
C ASP A 441 21.32 -34.48 2.32
N THR A 442 21.46 -34.75 1.04
CA THR A 442 20.32 -34.84 0.12
C THR A 442 19.42 -36.04 0.35
N ASN A 443 19.94 -37.11 0.99
CA ASN A 443 19.23 -38.37 1.23
C ASN A 443 18.44 -38.33 2.54
N ASP A 444 18.69 -37.34 3.39
CA ASP A 444 18.00 -37.19 4.67
C ASP A 444 16.58 -36.65 4.51
N LEU A 445 15.70 -37.08 5.40
CA LEU A 445 14.30 -36.71 5.39
C LEU A 445 14.09 -35.26 5.78
N ASN A 446 13.27 -34.57 5.02
CA ASN A 446 12.80 -33.23 5.38
C ASN A 446 11.82 -33.32 6.56
N LYS A 447 11.96 -32.41 7.51
CA LYS A 447 11.00 -32.27 8.60
C LYS A 447 9.88 -31.31 8.21
N ALA A 448 8.71 -31.84 7.89
CA ALA A 448 7.49 -31.09 7.62
C ALA A 448 7.09 -30.21 8.82
N PHE A 449 6.50 -29.06 8.54
CA PHE A 449 5.93 -28.14 9.53
C PHE A 449 6.91 -27.74 10.65
N GLN A 450 8.19 -27.53 10.30
CA GLN A 450 9.18 -27.03 11.26
C GLN A 450 8.81 -25.60 11.67
N GLN A 451 8.68 -25.39 12.96
CA GLN A 451 8.39 -24.09 13.56
C GLN A 451 9.68 -23.29 13.81
N PHE A 452 9.63 -21.99 13.56
CA PHE A 452 10.72 -21.04 13.81
C PHE A 452 10.21 -19.83 14.59
N ASN A 453 10.90 -19.46 15.65
CA ASN A 453 10.75 -18.15 16.26
C ASN A 453 11.66 -17.15 15.54
N ILE A 454 11.13 -15.98 15.21
CA ILE A 454 11.82 -14.92 14.50
C ILE A 454 11.71 -13.65 15.32
N THR A 455 12.83 -13.00 15.57
CA THR A 455 12.84 -11.72 16.29
C THR A 455 13.81 -10.74 15.64
N ASN A 456 13.43 -9.45 15.65
CA ASN A 456 14.32 -8.33 15.32
C ASN A 456 14.84 -7.61 16.58
N GLY A 457 14.64 -8.20 17.76
CA GLY A 457 14.98 -7.61 19.05
C GLY A 457 13.83 -6.83 19.71
N SER A 458 12.87 -6.35 18.96
CA SER A 458 11.71 -5.59 19.45
C SER A 458 10.40 -6.38 19.30
N VAL A 459 10.24 -7.07 18.20
CA VAL A 459 9.07 -7.89 17.89
C VAL A 459 9.50 -9.34 17.72
N THR A 460 8.69 -10.26 18.23
CA THR A 460 8.88 -11.70 18.04
C THR A 460 7.64 -12.28 17.39
N GLY A 461 7.81 -13.02 16.32
CA GLY A 461 6.78 -13.78 15.63
C GLY A 461 7.17 -15.23 15.46
N THR A 462 6.25 -16.06 15.03
CA THR A 462 6.49 -17.46 14.73
C THR A 462 6.06 -17.77 13.31
N ILE A 463 6.88 -18.52 12.58
CA ILE A 463 6.57 -19.07 11.26
C ILE A 463 6.72 -20.58 11.31
N VAL A 464 5.78 -21.29 10.69
CA VAL A 464 5.85 -22.73 10.49
C VAL A 464 6.10 -23.01 9.01
N ALA A 465 7.14 -23.78 8.73
CA ALA A 465 7.49 -24.25 7.39
C ALA A 465 6.33 -25.06 6.76
N ASN A 466 6.37 -25.21 5.47
CA ASN A 466 5.37 -25.98 4.74
C ASN A 466 5.51 -27.51 4.94
N SER A 467 4.60 -28.26 4.33
CA SER A 467 4.58 -29.72 4.42
C SER A 467 5.80 -30.42 3.79
N SER A 468 6.57 -29.73 2.94
CA SER A 468 7.81 -30.26 2.35
C SER A 468 9.06 -30.00 3.23
N GLY A 469 8.91 -29.32 4.38
CA GLY A 469 10.03 -28.96 5.29
C GLY A 469 10.89 -27.80 4.81
N ASN A 470 10.51 -27.14 3.73
CA ASN A 470 11.17 -25.94 3.25
C ASN A 470 10.59 -24.70 3.94
N HIS A 471 11.46 -23.77 4.25
CA HIS A 471 11.06 -22.46 4.75
C HIS A 471 11.53 -21.34 3.81
N SER A 472 10.70 -20.32 3.69
CA SER A 472 10.99 -19.04 3.03
C SER A 472 10.42 -17.94 3.91
N ILE A 473 11.29 -17.18 4.57
CA ILE A 473 10.94 -16.21 5.60
C ILE A 473 11.25 -14.84 5.05
N ALA A 474 10.23 -14.06 4.75
CA ALA A 474 10.39 -12.68 4.34
C ALA A 474 10.56 -11.77 5.57
N VAL A 475 11.60 -10.92 5.55
CA VAL A 475 11.94 -9.97 6.62
C VAL A 475 12.23 -8.59 6.05
N GLY A 476 12.06 -7.54 6.86
CA GLY A 476 12.47 -6.18 6.50
C GLY A 476 13.98 -5.96 6.66
N SER A 477 14.42 -4.71 6.52
CA SER A 477 15.79 -4.30 6.86
C SER A 477 16.04 -4.43 8.37
N GLY A 478 17.30 -4.65 8.76
CA GLY A 478 17.70 -4.78 10.17
C GLY A 478 18.27 -6.16 10.49
N THR A 479 18.46 -6.42 11.79
CA THR A 479 19.00 -7.69 12.29
C THR A 479 17.86 -8.59 12.73
N HIS A 480 17.84 -9.81 12.22
CA HIS A 480 16.84 -10.82 12.51
C HIS A 480 17.50 -12.09 13.05
N THR A 481 16.94 -12.67 14.09
CA THR A 481 17.36 -13.97 14.63
C THR A 481 16.25 -14.99 14.41
N VAL A 482 16.58 -16.10 13.76
CA VAL A 482 15.69 -17.23 13.46
C VAL A 482 16.13 -18.42 14.29
N THR A 483 15.21 -18.96 15.09
CA THR A 483 15.49 -20.07 16.01
C THR A 483 14.47 -21.19 15.76
N PRO A 484 14.92 -22.41 15.40
CA PRO A 484 14.02 -23.57 15.28
C PRO A 484 13.41 -23.94 16.64
N VAL A 485 12.13 -24.27 16.64
CA VAL A 485 11.38 -24.75 17.81
C VAL A 485 10.96 -26.18 17.56
N LEU A 486 11.24 -27.06 18.50
CA LEU A 486 10.92 -28.49 18.42
C LEU A 486 9.75 -28.84 19.34
N GLU A 487 8.84 -29.70 18.90
CA GLU A 487 7.76 -30.25 19.72
C GLU A 487 8.32 -31.09 20.88
N ASN A 488 9.34 -31.90 20.59
CA ASN A 488 10.04 -32.74 21.58
C ASN A 488 11.54 -32.33 21.65
N PRO A 489 11.89 -31.24 22.34
CA PRO A 489 13.26 -30.70 22.34
C PRO A 489 14.29 -31.63 23.03
N SER A 490 13.83 -32.57 23.85
CA SER A 490 14.70 -33.57 24.49
C SER A 490 15.10 -34.70 23.56
N TYR A 491 14.33 -34.96 22.48
CA TYR A 491 14.58 -36.07 21.58
C TYR A 491 15.62 -35.76 20.50
N PHE A 492 15.84 -34.48 20.22
CA PHE A 492 16.65 -34.04 19.09
C PHE A 492 17.56 -32.89 19.49
N THR A 493 18.72 -32.84 18.88
CA THR A 493 19.59 -31.66 18.84
C THR A 493 19.46 -30.99 17.48
N VAL A 494 19.59 -29.66 17.40
CA VAL A 494 19.54 -28.91 16.17
C VAL A 494 20.83 -28.15 15.92
N SER A 495 21.32 -28.20 14.68
CA SER A 495 22.53 -27.48 14.24
C SER A 495 22.28 -26.75 12.91
N PRO A 496 22.60 -25.44 12.80
CA PRO A 496 22.93 -24.55 13.93
C PRO A 496 21.70 -24.32 14.83
N THR A 497 21.96 -23.94 16.10
CA THR A 497 20.87 -23.68 17.07
C THR A 497 20.01 -22.45 16.70
N SER A 498 20.59 -21.51 15.96
CA SER A 498 19.91 -20.32 15.44
C SER A 498 20.70 -19.71 14.28
N LEU A 499 20.06 -18.84 13.52
CA LEU A 499 20.68 -17.96 12.54
C LEU A 499 20.47 -16.52 12.98
N THR A 500 21.50 -15.68 12.92
CA THR A 500 21.36 -14.21 12.98
C THR A 500 21.78 -13.62 11.64
N ALA A 501 20.89 -12.83 11.02
CA ALA A 501 21.08 -12.20 9.72
C ALA A 501 20.82 -10.70 9.79
N THR A 502 21.67 -9.89 9.14
CA THR A 502 21.51 -8.43 9.08
C THR A 502 21.39 -7.98 7.63
N PHE A 503 20.26 -7.35 7.27
CA PHE A 503 20.00 -6.82 5.93
C PHE A 503 20.01 -5.29 5.92
N PRO A 504 20.53 -4.65 4.84
CA PRO A 504 20.98 -5.23 3.56
C PRO A 504 22.45 -5.71 3.55
N THR A 505 23.14 -5.79 4.68
CA THR A 505 24.57 -6.16 4.73
C THR A 505 24.82 -7.55 4.15
N GLN A 506 23.92 -8.50 4.40
CA GLN A 506 23.95 -9.83 3.82
C GLN A 506 23.15 -9.89 2.51
N THR A 507 23.54 -10.79 1.61
CA THR A 507 22.83 -11.02 0.35
C THR A 507 21.45 -11.66 0.60
N SER A 508 20.47 -11.31 -0.23
CA SER A 508 19.15 -11.92 -0.25
C SER A 508 18.91 -12.58 -1.63
N PRO A 509 18.36 -13.81 -1.66
CA PRO A 509 18.02 -14.69 -0.56
C PRO A 509 19.25 -15.20 0.21
N LEU A 510 19.14 -15.24 1.55
CA LEU A 510 20.12 -15.88 2.41
C LEU A 510 19.70 -17.34 2.65
N SER A 511 20.55 -18.29 2.30
CA SER A 511 20.26 -19.71 2.49
C SER A 511 20.77 -20.21 3.84
N GLN A 512 19.89 -20.82 4.64
CA GLN A 512 20.22 -21.47 5.89
C GLN A 512 19.43 -22.77 6.04
N ASN A 513 20.12 -23.89 6.11
CA ASN A 513 19.53 -25.18 6.47
C ASN A 513 19.75 -25.48 7.96
N PHE A 514 18.80 -26.22 8.54
CA PHE A 514 18.88 -26.72 9.91
C PHE A 514 18.93 -28.23 9.89
N CYS A 515 19.81 -28.81 10.67
CA CYS A 515 20.00 -30.26 10.75
C CYS A 515 19.60 -30.74 12.15
N LEU A 516 18.70 -31.71 12.20
CA LEU A 516 18.25 -32.39 13.41
C LEU A 516 18.98 -33.71 13.55
N THR A 517 19.54 -33.95 14.71
CA THR A 517 20.20 -35.22 15.03
C THR A 517 19.53 -35.86 16.28
N ALA A 518 19.35 -37.13 16.29
CA ALA A 518 18.74 -37.85 17.40
C ALA A 518 19.58 -37.68 18.71
N ASN A 519 18.89 -37.40 19.80
CA ASN A 519 19.47 -37.35 21.14
C ASN A 519 18.96 -38.54 21.97
N GLY A 520 19.45 -39.75 21.67
CA GLY A 520 18.96 -40.99 22.26
C GLY A 520 17.98 -41.74 21.39
N ASN A 521 17.42 -42.82 21.92
CA ASN A 521 16.43 -43.65 21.24
C ASN A 521 15.04 -43.42 21.90
N HIS A 522 14.16 -42.71 21.21
CA HIS A 522 12.84 -42.35 21.68
C HIS A 522 11.79 -42.94 20.73
N ASN A 523 10.77 -43.60 21.27
CA ASN A 523 9.66 -44.15 20.54
C ASN A 523 8.40 -43.29 20.81
N ASP A 524 7.82 -42.68 19.81
CA ASP A 524 6.70 -41.78 19.95
C ASP A 524 5.87 -41.79 18.66
N LEU A 525 4.72 -42.43 18.67
CA LEU A 525 3.76 -42.52 17.57
C LEU A 525 2.58 -41.62 17.90
N GLU A 526 1.99 -41.01 16.91
CA GLU A 526 0.77 -40.21 17.03
C GLU A 526 -0.23 -40.62 15.96
N VAL A 527 -1.54 -40.67 16.28
CA VAL A 527 -2.62 -40.86 15.32
C VAL A 527 -3.67 -39.78 15.46
N LEU A 528 -4.26 -39.39 14.32
CA LEU A 528 -5.36 -38.44 14.21
C LEU A 528 -6.38 -38.88 13.21
N VAL A 529 -7.66 -38.58 13.44
CA VAL A 529 -8.76 -38.79 12.48
C VAL A 529 -9.37 -37.45 12.11
N ILE A 530 -9.35 -37.14 10.82
CA ILE A 530 -9.95 -35.91 10.26
C ILE A 530 -11.21 -36.25 9.48
N PRO A 531 -12.39 -35.70 9.82
CA PRO A 531 -13.60 -35.86 9.01
C PRO A 531 -13.50 -34.93 7.79
N VAL A 532 -13.08 -35.45 6.65
CA VAL A 532 -12.87 -34.66 5.41
C VAL A 532 -14.21 -34.13 4.87
N THR A 533 -15.29 -34.93 5.04
CA THR A 533 -16.65 -34.54 4.65
C THR A 533 -17.56 -34.48 5.87
N ALA A 534 -18.63 -33.69 5.78
CA ALA A 534 -19.67 -33.72 6.78
C ALA A 534 -20.39 -35.10 6.83
N ALA A 535 -20.88 -35.48 8.01
CA ALA A 535 -21.72 -36.66 8.19
C ALA A 535 -23.18 -36.29 7.96
N ALA A 536 -23.76 -36.73 6.82
CA ALA A 536 -25.17 -36.52 6.52
C ALA A 536 -25.86 -37.88 6.32
N PRO A 537 -27.08 -38.07 6.87
CA PRO A 537 -27.79 -39.37 6.79
C PRO A 537 -27.99 -39.86 5.36
N GLY A 538 -27.62 -41.10 5.06
CA GLY A 538 -27.73 -41.71 3.76
C GLY A 538 -26.65 -41.39 2.76
N PHE A 539 -25.70 -40.52 3.09
CA PHE A 539 -24.57 -40.14 2.21
C PHE A 539 -23.27 -40.84 2.59
N ASN A 540 -22.33 -40.83 1.66
CA ASN A 540 -20.98 -41.30 1.93
C ASN A 540 -20.19 -40.20 2.67
N THR A 541 -19.44 -40.63 3.65
CA THR A 541 -18.54 -39.72 4.40
C THR A 541 -17.11 -40.25 4.34
N LYS A 542 -16.15 -39.33 4.36
CA LYS A 542 -14.71 -39.64 4.24
C LYS A 542 -13.99 -39.25 5.49
N TYR A 543 -13.17 -40.14 6.02
CA TYR A 543 -12.31 -39.93 7.16
C TYR A 543 -10.86 -40.17 6.74
N LYS A 544 -10.00 -39.19 7.03
CA LYS A 544 -8.56 -39.30 6.82
C LYS A 544 -7.93 -39.69 8.15
N ILE A 545 -7.33 -40.85 8.21
CA ILE A 545 -6.54 -41.32 9.36
C ILE A 545 -5.08 -40.96 9.06
N ILE A 546 -4.48 -40.18 9.93
CA ILE A 546 -3.09 -39.72 9.82
C ILE A 546 -2.33 -40.33 10.97
N TYR A 547 -1.22 -41.03 10.69
CA TYR A 547 -0.33 -41.52 11.71
C TYR A 547 1.12 -41.13 11.42
N LYS A 548 1.85 -40.80 12.47
CA LYS A 548 3.17 -40.15 12.38
C LYS A 548 4.12 -40.74 13.41
N ASN A 549 5.39 -40.85 13.06
CA ASN A 549 6.47 -41.13 14.00
C ASN A 549 7.13 -39.82 14.45
N LYS A 550 6.95 -39.43 15.71
CA LYS A 550 7.61 -38.28 16.37
C LYS A 550 8.91 -38.63 17.08
N GLY A 551 9.20 -39.92 17.19
CA GLY A 551 10.39 -40.47 17.83
C GLY A 551 11.62 -40.38 16.95
N THR A 552 12.70 -40.96 17.45
CA THR A 552 14.05 -40.94 16.82
C THR A 552 14.39 -42.21 16.05
N ALA A 553 13.65 -43.30 16.26
CA ALA A 553 13.87 -44.60 15.61
C ALA A 553 12.72 -44.96 14.65
N ALA A 554 13.01 -45.71 13.57
CA ALA A 554 12.00 -46.24 12.68
C ALA A 554 11.10 -47.25 13.44
N GLN A 555 9.78 -47.11 13.22
CA GLN A 555 8.75 -47.90 13.89
C GLN A 555 8.05 -48.83 12.93
N SER A 556 7.64 -50.00 13.43
CA SER A 556 6.73 -50.91 12.74
C SER A 556 5.63 -51.35 13.71
N GLY A 557 4.43 -51.55 13.19
CA GLY A 557 3.32 -51.83 14.07
C GLY A 557 1.98 -51.98 13.36
N THR A 558 0.91 -51.67 14.06
CA THR A 558 -0.45 -51.78 13.56
C THR A 558 -1.23 -50.48 13.75
N LEU A 559 -2.12 -50.20 12.83
CA LEU A 559 -3.12 -49.15 12.91
C LEU A 559 -4.50 -49.77 12.92
N ALA A 560 -5.31 -49.48 13.94
CA ALA A 560 -6.68 -49.95 14.09
C ALA A 560 -7.63 -48.74 13.95
N PHE A 561 -8.75 -48.92 13.25
CA PHE A 561 -9.82 -47.94 13.13
C PHE A 561 -11.16 -48.58 13.48
N ASN A 562 -11.75 -48.16 14.60
CA ASN A 562 -13.03 -48.61 15.09
C ASN A 562 -14.16 -47.67 14.64
N TYR A 563 -15.26 -48.20 14.16
CA TYR A 563 -16.44 -47.46 13.76
C TYR A 563 -17.72 -48.25 14.12
N ASN A 564 -18.87 -47.60 14.18
CA ASN A 564 -20.13 -48.24 14.50
C ASN A 564 -20.73 -48.86 13.25
N ASP A 565 -20.47 -50.16 13.01
CA ASP A 565 -20.89 -50.90 11.81
C ASP A 565 -22.42 -51.02 11.66
N ILE A 566 -23.20 -50.89 12.75
CA ILE A 566 -24.67 -50.88 12.65
C ILE A 566 -25.26 -49.56 12.14
N LEU A 567 -24.49 -48.46 12.21
CA LEU A 567 -24.89 -47.12 11.74
C LEU A 567 -24.14 -46.70 10.46
N THR A 568 -23.04 -47.39 10.15
CA THR A 568 -22.18 -47.01 9.04
C THR A 568 -21.56 -48.22 8.36
N ASP A 569 -21.68 -48.32 7.04
CA ASP A 569 -21.09 -49.40 6.25
C ASP A 569 -19.72 -49.01 5.70
N TYR A 570 -18.71 -49.87 5.83
CA TYR A 570 -17.41 -49.66 5.15
C TYR A 570 -17.54 -49.86 3.65
N LEU A 571 -17.08 -48.87 2.85
CA LEU A 571 -17.08 -48.96 1.39
C LEU A 571 -15.68 -49.22 0.81
N THR A 572 -14.72 -48.37 1.15
CA THR A 572 -13.37 -48.42 0.59
C THR A 572 -12.37 -47.67 1.45
N ALA A 573 -11.09 -47.94 1.29
CA ALA A 573 -9.98 -47.15 1.81
C ALA A 573 -8.90 -46.98 0.74
N THR A 574 -8.12 -45.92 0.83
CA THR A 574 -6.99 -45.66 -0.09
C THR A 574 -5.88 -46.70 0.01
N VAL A 575 -5.74 -47.31 1.16
CA VAL A 575 -4.89 -48.50 1.42
C VAL A 575 -5.82 -49.58 1.92
N ASN A 576 -5.78 -50.76 1.30
CA ASN A 576 -6.61 -51.88 1.73
C ASN A 576 -6.20 -52.31 3.16
N PRO A 577 -7.19 -52.53 4.05
CA PRO A 577 -6.87 -53.05 5.39
C PRO A 577 -6.27 -54.45 5.32
N SER A 578 -5.31 -54.74 6.20
CA SER A 578 -4.76 -56.09 6.33
C SER A 578 -5.78 -57.06 6.98
N SER A 579 -6.71 -56.51 7.75
CA SER A 579 -7.83 -57.26 8.35
C SER A 579 -9.07 -56.38 8.46
N GLN A 580 -10.23 -56.97 8.10
CA GLN A 580 -11.54 -56.30 8.24
C GLN A 580 -12.45 -57.18 9.10
N LEU A 581 -12.90 -56.67 10.20
CA LEU A 581 -13.87 -57.25 11.11
C LEU A 581 -15.07 -56.32 11.25
N THR A 582 -16.17 -56.78 11.83
CA THR A 582 -17.35 -55.96 12.10
C THR A 582 -16.97 -54.75 12.96
N GLY A 583 -17.10 -53.56 12.41
CA GLY A 583 -16.78 -52.28 13.09
C GLY A 583 -15.29 -52.02 13.32
N LEU A 584 -14.37 -52.80 12.72
CA LEU A 584 -12.92 -52.65 12.91
C LEU A 584 -12.14 -52.88 11.61
N LEU A 585 -11.32 -51.95 11.22
CA LEU A 585 -10.35 -52.05 10.15
C LEU A 585 -8.93 -52.00 10.74
N ASN A 586 -8.05 -52.91 10.30
CA ASN A 586 -6.63 -52.92 10.74
C ASN A 586 -5.69 -52.83 9.54
N TRP A 587 -4.59 -52.16 9.72
CA TRP A 587 -3.46 -52.04 8.79
C TRP A 587 -2.17 -52.39 9.51
N ASP A 588 -1.31 -53.11 8.87
CA ASP A 588 0.08 -53.31 9.31
C ASP A 588 0.95 -52.24 8.62
N PHE A 589 1.83 -51.63 9.36
CA PHE A 589 2.84 -50.74 8.80
C PHE A 589 4.24 -51.18 9.18
N THR A 590 5.20 -50.97 8.31
CA THR A 590 6.61 -51.26 8.51
C THR A 590 7.46 -50.06 8.19
N ASN A 591 8.57 -49.92 8.93
CA ASN A 591 9.61 -48.92 8.67
C ASN A 591 9.05 -47.50 8.53
N LEU A 592 8.20 -47.07 9.47
CA LEU A 592 7.77 -45.67 9.58
C LEU A 592 8.91 -44.87 10.14
N LEU A 593 9.57 -44.06 9.30
CA LEU A 593 10.77 -43.32 9.65
C LEU A 593 10.47 -42.14 10.58
N PRO A 594 11.45 -41.64 11.37
CA PRO A 594 11.28 -40.44 12.16
C PRO A 594 10.77 -39.28 11.31
N PHE A 595 9.78 -38.54 11.84
CA PHE A 595 9.03 -37.46 11.19
C PHE A 595 8.20 -37.87 9.95
N GLU A 596 8.24 -39.16 9.54
CA GLU A 596 7.37 -39.62 8.46
C GLU A 596 5.91 -39.66 8.92
N THR A 597 5.05 -39.17 8.04
CA THR A 597 3.60 -39.16 8.20
C THR A 597 2.98 -39.99 7.08
N ARG A 598 2.08 -40.90 7.42
CA ARG A 598 1.29 -41.68 6.45
C ARG A 598 -0.19 -41.40 6.64
N GLU A 599 -0.96 -41.49 5.56
CA GLU A 599 -2.39 -41.20 5.53
C GLU A 599 -3.19 -42.34 4.92
N ILE A 600 -4.33 -42.63 5.50
CA ILE A 600 -5.31 -43.53 4.93
C ILE A 600 -6.67 -42.86 4.93
N THR A 601 -7.31 -42.72 3.76
CA THR A 601 -8.67 -42.20 3.66
C THR A 601 -9.65 -43.36 3.60
N VAL A 602 -10.54 -43.43 4.58
CA VAL A 602 -11.63 -44.42 4.67
C VAL A 602 -12.92 -43.75 4.24
N THR A 603 -13.69 -44.42 3.39
CA THR A 603 -15.04 -44.00 2.99
C THR A 603 -16.07 -44.93 3.62
N LEU A 604 -17.00 -44.35 4.38
CA LEU A 604 -18.11 -45.03 5.01
C LEU A 604 -19.42 -44.53 4.42
N LYS A 605 -20.43 -45.39 4.31
CA LYS A 605 -21.82 -45.03 3.97
C LYS A 605 -22.61 -44.92 5.25
N LEU A 606 -23.31 -43.83 5.45
CA LEU A 606 -24.14 -43.62 6.61
C LEU A 606 -25.57 -44.15 6.42
N ASN A 607 -26.20 -44.66 7.50
CA ASN A 607 -27.59 -45.04 7.49
C ASN A 607 -28.51 -43.85 7.19
N THR A 608 -29.65 -44.13 6.61
CA THR A 608 -30.74 -43.16 6.41
C THR A 608 -31.63 -43.08 7.66
N PRO A 609 -32.47 -42.03 7.79
CA PRO A 609 -33.49 -41.94 8.87
C PRO A 609 -34.53 -43.03 8.86
N THR A 610 -34.65 -43.77 7.72
CA THR A 610 -35.62 -44.84 7.54
C THR A 610 -35.03 -46.24 7.72
N GLN A 611 -33.74 -46.37 7.88
CA GLN A 611 -33.07 -47.65 8.18
C GLN A 611 -33.20 -48.00 9.68
N THR A 612 -32.88 -49.22 10.05
CA THR A 612 -32.89 -49.70 11.46
C THR A 612 -31.50 -50.23 11.80
N PRO A 613 -30.77 -49.58 12.73
CA PRO A 613 -31.10 -48.31 13.38
C PRO A 613 -31.10 -47.11 12.45
N SER A 614 -31.96 -46.13 12.74
CA SER A 614 -32.01 -44.84 12.03
C SER A 614 -30.87 -43.95 12.44
N LEU A 615 -30.41 -43.11 11.50
CA LEU A 615 -29.43 -42.05 11.76
C LEU A 615 -30.06 -40.70 11.39
N ASN A 616 -30.04 -39.76 12.33
CA ASN A 616 -30.71 -38.47 12.20
C ASN A 616 -29.74 -37.31 12.47
N GLY A 617 -30.10 -36.13 11.99
CA GLY A 617 -29.35 -34.89 12.37
C GLY A 617 -29.37 -34.70 13.89
N GLY A 618 -28.20 -34.42 14.43
CA GLY A 618 -27.96 -34.29 15.87
C GLY A 618 -27.39 -35.56 16.54
N ASP A 619 -27.47 -36.73 15.88
CA ASP A 619 -26.83 -37.93 16.40
C ASP A 619 -25.30 -37.79 16.40
N ILE A 620 -24.62 -38.52 17.27
CA ILE A 620 -23.15 -38.46 17.37
C ILE A 620 -22.57 -39.81 16.91
N LEU A 621 -21.70 -39.75 15.91
CA LEU A 621 -20.91 -40.87 15.46
C LEU A 621 -19.56 -40.89 16.20
N HIS A 622 -19.20 -42.05 16.72
CA HIS A 622 -17.98 -42.26 17.46
C HIS A 622 -17.00 -43.10 16.63
N TYR A 623 -15.80 -42.59 16.45
CA TYR A 623 -14.70 -43.26 15.78
C TYR A 623 -13.47 -43.26 16.67
N THR A 624 -12.72 -44.36 16.66
CA THR A 624 -11.46 -44.46 17.41
C THR A 624 -10.38 -45.02 16.51
N ALA A 625 -9.32 -44.27 16.31
CA ALA A 625 -8.10 -44.76 15.69
C ALA A 625 -7.05 -45.03 16.77
N GLN A 626 -6.32 -46.13 16.62
CA GLN A 626 -5.22 -46.49 17.52
C GLN A 626 -4.02 -46.97 16.71
N VAL A 627 -2.86 -46.37 16.97
CA VAL A 627 -1.58 -46.83 16.43
C VAL A 627 -0.80 -47.53 17.51
N ASN A 628 -0.28 -48.73 17.20
CA ASN A 628 0.53 -49.52 18.14
C ASN A 628 1.89 -49.83 17.52
N GLY A 629 2.96 -49.64 18.28
CA GLY A 629 4.33 -49.97 17.93
C GLY A 629 5.04 -50.64 19.10
N VAL A 630 6.33 -50.32 19.28
CA VAL A 630 7.05 -50.64 20.50
C VAL A 630 6.61 -49.73 21.65
N THR A 631 7.09 -49.98 22.86
CA THR A 631 6.74 -49.16 24.04
C THR A 631 6.95 -47.69 23.73
N ASP A 632 5.91 -46.94 23.89
CA ASP A 632 5.80 -45.53 23.50
C ASP A 632 5.92 -44.60 24.71
N GLU A 633 6.66 -43.49 24.57
CA GLU A 633 6.91 -42.56 25.68
C GLU A 633 5.73 -41.58 25.88
N THR A 634 4.91 -41.38 24.81
CA THR A 634 3.74 -40.48 24.83
C THR A 634 2.47 -41.22 24.42
N SER A 635 2.22 -42.41 25.01
CA SER A 635 1.13 -43.29 24.65
C SER A 635 -0.28 -42.70 24.66
N SER A 636 -0.43 -41.48 25.21
CA SER A 636 -1.73 -40.77 25.21
C SER A 636 -2.19 -40.29 23.84
N ASP A 637 -1.30 -40.08 22.87
CA ASP A 637 -1.63 -39.66 21.49
C ASP A 637 -1.55 -40.81 20.48
N ASN A 638 -1.28 -42.03 20.97
CA ASN A 638 -1.40 -43.27 20.20
C ASN A 638 -2.89 -43.63 19.92
N THR A 639 -3.83 -42.98 20.57
CA THR A 639 -5.25 -43.21 20.41
C THR A 639 -5.96 -41.90 20.24
N PHE A 640 -6.72 -41.79 19.17
CA PHE A 640 -7.55 -40.61 18.89
C PHE A 640 -9.04 -41.03 18.76
N THR A 641 -9.90 -40.30 19.49
CA THR A 641 -11.34 -40.49 19.43
C THR A 641 -11.99 -39.27 18.79
N LEU A 642 -12.67 -39.47 17.67
CA LEU A 642 -13.47 -38.45 16.99
C LEU A 642 -14.93 -38.60 17.33
N ASN A 643 -15.56 -37.55 17.82
CA ASN A 643 -17.01 -37.45 18.02
C ASN A 643 -17.58 -36.50 16.96
N GLN A 644 -18.20 -37.07 15.92
CA GLN A 644 -18.75 -36.27 14.83
C GLN A 644 -20.28 -36.19 14.94
N THR A 645 -20.80 -34.95 15.02
CA THR A 645 -22.24 -34.72 14.93
C THR A 645 -22.75 -34.87 13.51
N VAL A 646 -23.83 -35.62 13.35
CA VAL A 646 -24.56 -35.78 12.08
C VAL A 646 -25.36 -34.50 11.80
N VAL A 647 -25.28 -34.01 10.56
CA VAL A 647 -25.91 -32.75 10.12
C VAL A 647 -26.88 -32.99 8.97
N ASN A 648 -27.99 -32.24 8.90
CA ASN A 648 -28.94 -32.32 7.77
C ASN A 648 -28.59 -31.34 6.64
N SER A 649 -27.92 -30.22 6.94
CA SER A 649 -27.35 -29.30 5.98
C SER A 649 -25.95 -28.90 6.47
N PHE A 650 -25.10 -28.54 5.56
CA PHE A 650 -23.68 -28.28 5.83
C PHE A 650 -23.27 -26.94 5.28
N ASP A 651 -22.53 -26.16 6.09
CA ASP A 651 -21.81 -24.99 5.64
C ASP A 651 -20.38 -25.44 5.29
N PRO A 652 -19.94 -25.30 4.05
CA PRO A 652 -18.61 -25.73 3.66
C PRO A 652 -17.48 -24.90 4.25
N ASN A 653 -17.80 -23.73 4.82
CA ASN A 653 -16.85 -22.83 5.47
C ASN A 653 -17.03 -22.91 6.98
N ASP A 654 -16.58 -23.98 7.60
CA ASP A 654 -16.82 -24.26 9.01
C ASP A 654 -15.55 -24.46 9.84
N LYS A 655 -15.74 -24.41 11.15
CA LYS A 655 -14.73 -24.74 12.14
C LYS A 655 -15.27 -25.76 13.13
N THR A 656 -14.46 -26.76 13.43
CA THR A 656 -14.82 -27.85 14.33
C THR A 656 -13.68 -28.16 15.30
N CYS A 657 -14.00 -28.37 16.58
CA CYS A 657 -13.11 -29.01 17.55
C CYS A 657 -13.34 -30.53 17.48
N LEU A 658 -12.29 -31.31 17.20
CA LEU A 658 -12.42 -32.75 16.95
C LEU A 658 -12.74 -33.56 18.20
N GLU A 659 -12.46 -33.03 19.38
CA GLU A 659 -12.87 -33.57 20.69
C GLU A 659 -14.38 -33.41 20.93
N GLY A 660 -15.04 -32.52 20.17
CA GLY A 660 -16.48 -32.27 20.29
C GLY A 660 -16.84 -31.10 21.19
N THR A 661 -18.12 -31.05 21.59
CA THR A 661 -18.69 -29.94 22.38
C THR A 661 -18.32 -29.97 23.87
N SER A 662 -17.62 -31.02 24.32
CA SER A 662 -17.16 -31.13 25.71
C SER A 662 -15.89 -31.96 25.84
N ILE A 663 -15.06 -31.59 26.80
CA ILE A 663 -13.88 -32.33 27.22
C ILE A 663 -13.94 -32.63 28.73
N ALA A 664 -13.32 -33.74 29.15
CA ALA A 664 -13.18 -34.05 30.56
C ALA A 664 -12.18 -33.11 31.25
N GLN A 665 -12.38 -32.86 32.57
CA GLN A 665 -11.40 -32.11 33.36
C GLN A 665 -9.98 -32.68 33.29
N THR A 666 -9.84 -33.99 33.11
CA THR A 666 -8.55 -34.69 32.98
C THR A 666 -7.85 -34.41 31.66
N GLN A 667 -8.55 -33.85 30.65
CA GLN A 667 -7.99 -33.46 29.36
C GLN A 667 -7.50 -32.00 29.35
N VAL A 668 -7.82 -31.22 30.38
CA VAL A 668 -7.35 -29.84 30.51
C VAL A 668 -5.83 -29.80 30.63
N GLY A 669 -5.19 -28.89 29.90
CA GLY A 669 -3.74 -28.81 29.77
C GLY A 669 -3.14 -29.69 28.67
N ASN A 670 -3.94 -30.59 28.08
CA ASN A 670 -3.53 -31.42 26.95
C ASN A 670 -3.89 -30.74 25.61
N TYR A 671 -3.44 -31.33 24.51
CA TYR A 671 -3.79 -30.87 23.17
C TYR A 671 -5.27 -31.12 22.89
N ILE A 672 -5.85 -30.15 22.18
CA ILE A 672 -7.12 -30.26 21.48
C ILE A 672 -6.89 -29.94 20.01
N HIS A 673 -7.76 -30.45 19.14
CA HIS A 673 -7.55 -30.44 17.69
C HIS A 673 -8.66 -29.66 17.02
N TYR A 674 -8.27 -28.72 16.15
CA TYR A 674 -9.18 -27.96 15.32
C TYR A 674 -9.04 -28.34 13.85
N LEU A 675 -10.17 -28.38 13.17
CA LEU A 675 -10.30 -28.47 11.72
C LEU A 675 -11.05 -27.23 11.24
N ILE A 676 -10.52 -26.54 10.23
CA ILE A 676 -11.17 -25.44 9.53
C ILE A 676 -11.27 -25.85 8.08
N ARG A 677 -12.50 -25.86 7.53
CA ARG A 677 -12.77 -26.17 6.12
C ARG A 677 -13.18 -24.93 5.38
N PHE A 678 -12.90 -24.89 4.07
CA PHE A 678 -13.27 -23.78 3.21
C PHE A 678 -13.60 -24.28 1.81
N GLU A 679 -14.50 -23.58 1.12
CA GLU A 679 -14.93 -23.86 -0.24
C GLU A 679 -14.94 -22.56 -1.06
N ASN A 680 -14.36 -22.62 -2.27
CA ASN A 680 -14.47 -21.52 -3.22
C ASN A 680 -15.79 -21.61 -3.98
N THR A 681 -16.79 -20.87 -3.53
CA THR A 681 -18.11 -20.75 -4.19
C THR A 681 -18.18 -19.54 -5.14
N GLY A 682 -17.05 -18.94 -5.48
CA GLY A 682 -16.94 -17.81 -6.40
C GLY A 682 -17.16 -18.17 -7.85
N THR A 683 -16.75 -17.26 -8.74
CA THR A 683 -16.88 -17.39 -10.21
C THR A 683 -15.52 -17.55 -10.91
N ALA A 684 -14.44 -17.60 -10.15
CA ALA A 684 -13.06 -17.75 -10.62
C ALA A 684 -12.23 -18.51 -9.60
N ASN A 685 -11.07 -19.02 -10.01
CA ASN A 685 -10.12 -19.63 -9.09
C ASN A 685 -9.64 -18.60 -8.07
N ALA A 686 -9.60 -18.98 -6.79
CA ALA A 686 -8.95 -18.17 -5.76
C ALA A 686 -7.44 -18.36 -5.85
N GLN A 687 -6.71 -17.25 -6.03
CA GLN A 687 -5.26 -17.27 -6.13
C GLN A 687 -4.62 -17.56 -4.78
N ASN A 688 -5.08 -16.88 -3.75
CA ASN A 688 -4.59 -17.01 -2.39
C ASN A 688 -5.74 -17.20 -1.41
N ILE A 689 -5.49 -17.99 -0.37
CA ILE A 689 -6.45 -18.13 0.73
C ILE A 689 -5.70 -17.91 2.04
N VAL A 690 -6.27 -17.08 2.92
CA VAL A 690 -5.77 -16.91 4.29
C VAL A 690 -6.87 -17.32 5.26
N VAL A 691 -6.59 -18.33 6.07
CA VAL A 691 -7.44 -18.70 7.20
C VAL A 691 -6.86 -18.05 8.44
N LYS A 692 -7.53 -17.01 8.91
CA LYS A 692 -7.13 -16.21 10.09
C LYS A 692 -7.93 -16.66 11.30
N ASP A 693 -7.22 -17.06 12.35
CA ASP A 693 -7.77 -17.53 13.59
C ASP A 693 -7.26 -16.66 14.76
N GLU A 694 -8.15 -16.07 15.51
CA GLU A 694 -7.82 -15.26 16.67
C GLU A 694 -8.09 -16.06 17.93
N LEU A 695 -7.03 -16.59 18.56
CA LEU A 695 -7.10 -17.48 19.69
C LEU A 695 -7.13 -16.72 21.02
N ASP A 696 -7.99 -17.14 21.94
CA ASP A 696 -8.03 -16.57 23.29
C ASP A 696 -6.86 -17.08 24.15
N GLY A 697 -5.82 -16.24 24.31
CA GLY A 697 -4.65 -16.54 25.11
C GLY A 697 -4.92 -16.80 26.60
N SER A 698 -6.14 -16.49 27.11
CA SER A 698 -6.57 -16.86 28.45
C SER A 698 -7.02 -18.32 28.55
N LYS A 699 -7.35 -18.93 27.44
CA LYS A 699 -7.87 -20.31 27.32
C LYS A 699 -6.83 -21.27 26.72
N PHE A 700 -5.94 -20.77 25.85
CA PHE A 700 -4.97 -21.56 25.10
C PHE A 700 -3.53 -21.17 25.43
N ASP A 701 -2.64 -22.16 25.37
CA ASP A 701 -1.19 -21.92 25.34
C ASP A 701 -0.76 -21.73 23.87
N LEU A 702 -0.66 -20.48 23.44
CA LEU A 702 -0.34 -20.12 22.05
C LEU A 702 1.03 -20.66 21.59
N SER A 703 1.98 -20.84 22.51
CA SER A 703 3.30 -21.38 22.20
C SER A 703 3.29 -22.88 21.84
N SER A 704 2.21 -23.58 22.22
CA SER A 704 2.05 -25.01 21.99
C SER A 704 1.40 -25.35 20.65
N LEU A 705 1.04 -24.34 19.81
CA LEU A 705 0.36 -24.60 18.54
C LEU A 705 1.25 -25.42 17.60
N VAL A 706 0.70 -26.49 17.05
CA VAL A 706 1.34 -27.36 16.04
C VAL A 706 0.40 -27.49 14.85
N ALA A 707 0.86 -27.08 13.66
CA ALA A 707 0.17 -27.37 12.41
C ALA A 707 0.30 -28.86 12.09
N LEU A 708 -0.80 -29.51 11.74
CA LEU A 708 -0.87 -30.96 11.54
C LEU A 708 -0.96 -31.35 10.08
N ASN A 709 -1.97 -30.85 9.38
CA ASN A 709 -2.26 -31.22 8.00
C ASN A 709 -3.08 -30.16 7.29
N GLY A 710 -3.04 -30.15 5.95
CA GLY A 710 -3.87 -29.31 5.11
C GLY A 710 -4.14 -29.97 3.77
N SER A 711 -5.21 -29.54 3.11
CA SER A 711 -5.59 -30.03 1.79
C SER A 711 -4.57 -29.66 0.71
N HIS A 712 -3.92 -28.53 0.91
CA HIS A 712 -2.93 -27.93 0.00
C HIS A 712 -1.71 -27.47 0.81
N ASN A 713 -0.64 -27.12 0.11
CA ASN A 713 0.56 -26.59 0.77
C ASN A 713 0.27 -25.23 1.38
N PHE A 714 0.69 -25.01 2.61
CA PHE A 714 0.50 -23.74 3.33
C PHE A 714 1.69 -23.46 4.26
N VAL A 715 1.80 -22.22 4.67
CA VAL A 715 2.68 -21.78 5.75
C VAL A 715 1.83 -21.20 6.87
N THR A 716 2.32 -21.23 8.10
CA THR A 716 1.61 -20.64 9.24
C THR A 716 2.43 -19.48 9.80
N LYS A 717 1.79 -18.33 9.98
CA LYS A 717 2.35 -17.15 10.65
C LYS A 717 1.59 -16.93 11.95
N ILE A 718 2.31 -16.73 13.06
CA ILE A 718 1.72 -16.45 14.36
C ILE A 718 2.29 -15.13 14.88
N THR A 719 1.39 -14.18 15.15
CA THR A 719 1.74 -12.86 15.68
C THR A 719 0.82 -12.56 16.87
N GLY A 720 1.38 -12.57 18.08
CA GLY A 720 0.56 -12.46 19.29
C GLY A 720 -0.43 -13.63 19.42
N ASN A 721 -1.72 -13.34 19.43
CA ASN A 721 -2.81 -14.33 19.48
C ASN A 721 -3.46 -14.63 18.11
N ILE A 722 -2.93 -14.07 17.06
CA ILE A 722 -3.41 -14.26 15.70
C ILE A 722 -2.59 -15.35 15.03
N VAL A 723 -3.29 -16.34 14.47
CA VAL A 723 -2.74 -17.43 13.66
C VAL A 723 -3.26 -17.28 12.25
N GLU A 724 -2.38 -17.24 11.28
CA GLU A 724 -2.72 -17.13 9.85
C GLU A 724 -2.15 -18.37 9.12
N PHE A 725 -3.04 -19.17 8.59
CA PHE A 725 -2.68 -20.27 7.68
C PHE A 725 -2.79 -19.75 6.25
N ILE A 726 -1.64 -19.59 5.59
CA ILE A 726 -1.49 -18.90 4.32
C ILE A 726 -1.28 -19.93 3.21
N PHE A 727 -2.24 -20.01 2.31
CA PHE A 727 -2.21 -20.82 1.09
C PHE A 727 -1.88 -19.90 -0.09
N GLU A 728 -0.60 -19.58 -0.25
CA GLU A 728 -0.13 -18.71 -1.33
C GLU A 728 -0.12 -19.45 -2.66
N ASN A 729 -0.64 -18.84 -3.72
CA ASN A 729 -0.77 -19.40 -5.07
C ASN A 729 -1.49 -20.74 -5.12
N ILE A 730 -2.46 -20.98 -4.25
CA ILE A 730 -3.23 -22.22 -4.17
C ILE A 730 -4.01 -22.49 -5.46
N GLN A 731 -4.46 -21.44 -6.18
CA GLN A 731 -5.28 -21.54 -7.40
C GLN A 731 -6.51 -22.42 -7.21
N LEU A 732 -7.17 -22.31 -6.03
CA LEU A 732 -8.31 -23.16 -5.69
C LEU A 732 -9.44 -22.96 -6.70
N PRO A 733 -9.83 -24.00 -7.46
CA PRO A 733 -10.89 -23.88 -8.46
C PRO A 733 -12.23 -23.47 -7.85
N PHE A 734 -13.14 -22.99 -8.68
CA PHE A 734 -14.55 -22.73 -8.31
C PHE A 734 -15.51 -23.86 -8.75
N ASN A 735 -14.96 -24.96 -9.25
CA ASN A 735 -15.70 -26.14 -9.70
C ASN A 735 -15.98 -27.06 -8.52
N ASN A 736 -17.24 -27.35 -8.25
CA ASN A 736 -17.77 -28.15 -7.14
C ASN A 736 -17.12 -29.53 -6.88
N ALA A 737 -16.30 -30.01 -7.79
CA ALA A 737 -15.58 -31.29 -7.62
C ALA A 737 -14.21 -31.12 -6.92
N THR A 738 -13.63 -29.93 -6.92
CA THR A 738 -12.25 -29.69 -6.50
C THR A 738 -12.06 -28.33 -5.80
N ASN A 739 -13.14 -27.68 -5.36
CA ASN A 739 -13.12 -26.33 -4.79
C ASN A 739 -13.02 -26.32 -3.25
N ASP A 740 -12.84 -27.50 -2.63
CA ASP A 740 -12.73 -27.66 -1.19
C ASP A 740 -11.30 -27.59 -0.71
N GLY A 741 -11.11 -27.03 0.50
CA GLY A 741 -9.87 -27.08 1.21
C GLY A 741 -10.06 -27.14 2.72
N TYR A 742 -8.98 -27.48 3.42
CA TYR A 742 -8.98 -27.48 4.89
C TYR A 742 -7.58 -27.27 5.44
N VAL A 743 -7.52 -26.86 6.71
CA VAL A 743 -6.35 -26.90 7.57
C VAL A 743 -6.69 -27.48 8.94
N SER A 744 -5.78 -28.25 9.51
CA SER A 744 -5.90 -28.79 10.86
C SER A 744 -4.67 -28.44 11.71
N PHE A 745 -4.91 -28.16 12.97
CA PHE A 745 -3.87 -27.86 13.95
C PHE A 745 -4.28 -28.36 15.33
N LYS A 746 -3.30 -28.55 16.23
CA LYS A 746 -3.53 -28.81 17.65
C LYS A 746 -2.94 -27.70 18.50
N ILE A 747 -3.55 -27.49 19.68
CA ILE A 747 -3.11 -26.51 20.65
C ILE A 747 -3.46 -26.97 22.06
N LYS A 748 -2.60 -26.72 23.05
CA LYS A 748 -2.91 -27.05 24.44
C LYS A 748 -3.88 -26.04 25.06
N THR A 749 -4.85 -26.55 25.81
CA THR A 749 -5.64 -25.68 26.69
C THR A 749 -4.77 -25.20 27.87
N LYS A 750 -5.13 -24.07 28.46
CA LYS A 750 -4.49 -23.65 29.73
C LYS A 750 -4.85 -24.63 30.84
N ALA A 751 -3.84 -25.05 31.61
CA ALA A 751 -4.03 -25.94 32.76
C ALA A 751 -4.88 -25.32 33.89
N THR A 752 -5.17 -24.03 33.80
CA THR A 752 -6.01 -23.27 34.75
C THR A 752 -7.51 -23.43 34.55
N LEU A 753 -7.93 -24.05 33.43
CA LEU A 753 -9.33 -24.28 33.16
C LEU A 753 -9.93 -25.33 34.14
N SER A 754 -11.17 -25.12 34.53
CA SER A 754 -11.90 -25.92 35.49
C SER A 754 -13.24 -26.38 34.93
N SER A 755 -13.83 -27.39 35.58
CA SER A 755 -15.20 -27.83 35.23
C SER A 755 -16.18 -26.68 35.34
N GLY A 756 -16.96 -26.47 34.29
CA GLY A 756 -17.84 -25.34 34.09
C GLY A 756 -17.27 -24.22 33.21
N ASP A 757 -15.96 -24.20 32.96
CA ASP A 757 -15.37 -23.31 31.97
C ASP A 757 -15.71 -23.73 30.54
N SER A 758 -15.66 -22.78 29.62
CA SER A 758 -15.80 -23.03 28.20
C SER A 758 -14.76 -22.23 27.41
N PHE A 759 -14.45 -22.70 26.23
CA PHE A 759 -13.68 -21.96 25.25
C PHE A 759 -14.36 -22.04 23.87
N SER A 760 -14.39 -20.90 23.21
CA SER A 760 -15.00 -20.75 21.90
C SER A 760 -13.95 -20.28 20.90
N ASN A 761 -14.11 -20.70 19.66
CA ASN A 761 -13.20 -20.31 18.61
C ASN A 761 -13.94 -20.13 17.27
N THR A 762 -13.54 -19.09 16.51
CA THR A 762 -14.12 -18.68 15.22
C THR A 762 -12.98 -18.27 14.31
N ALA A 763 -13.02 -18.66 13.04
CA ALA A 763 -12.02 -18.27 12.05
C ALA A 763 -12.64 -17.36 10.98
N LYS A 764 -11.76 -16.62 10.29
CA LYS A 764 -12.09 -15.79 9.13
C LYS A 764 -11.32 -16.31 7.93
N ILE A 765 -11.99 -16.58 6.82
CA ILE A 765 -11.40 -17.14 5.61
C ILE A 765 -11.43 -16.06 4.54
N TYR A 766 -10.25 -15.63 4.10
CA TYR A 766 -10.07 -14.63 3.06
C TYR A 766 -9.75 -15.31 1.74
N PHE A 767 -10.55 -15.06 0.72
CA PHE A 767 -10.33 -15.49 -0.66
C PHE A 767 -9.85 -14.26 -1.46
N ASP A 768 -8.57 -14.21 -1.79
CA ASP A 768 -7.93 -13.06 -2.44
C ASP A 768 -8.24 -11.74 -1.73
N TYR A 769 -8.83 -10.77 -2.43
CA TYR A 769 -9.17 -9.43 -1.91
C TYR A 769 -10.61 -9.30 -1.43
N ASN A 770 -11.35 -10.42 -1.28
CA ASN A 770 -12.74 -10.37 -0.87
C ASN A 770 -12.88 -10.20 0.66
N ALA A 771 -14.06 -9.74 1.08
CA ALA A 771 -14.43 -9.75 2.49
C ALA A 771 -14.35 -11.18 3.04
N PRO A 772 -13.91 -11.38 4.28
CA PRO A 772 -13.74 -12.71 4.83
C PRO A 772 -15.08 -13.40 5.02
N ILE A 773 -15.12 -14.70 4.74
CA ILE A 773 -16.18 -15.59 5.20
C ILE A 773 -15.86 -15.93 6.65
N VAL A 774 -16.81 -15.70 7.55
CA VAL A 774 -16.67 -16.02 8.97
C VAL A 774 -17.27 -17.39 9.22
N THR A 775 -16.49 -18.30 9.79
CA THR A 775 -16.97 -19.64 10.16
C THR A 775 -18.00 -19.59 11.29
N ASN A 776 -18.67 -20.69 11.56
CA ASN A 776 -19.39 -20.86 12.83
C ASN A 776 -18.43 -20.67 14.01
N THR A 777 -18.97 -20.22 15.14
CA THR A 777 -18.28 -20.26 16.44
C THR A 777 -18.45 -21.65 17.06
N TYR A 778 -17.34 -22.37 17.24
CA TYR A 778 -17.39 -23.67 17.92
C TYR A 778 -17.03 -23.50 19.38
N THR A 779 -17.93 -23.99 20.26
CA THR A 779 -17.77 -23.92 21.72
C THR A 779 -17.60 -25.31 22.32
N THR A 780 -16.56 -25.47 23.13
CA THR A 780 -16.25 -26.69 23.89
C THR A 780 -16.30 -26.38 25.38
N ASN A 781 -16.99 -27.19 26.14
CA ASN A 781 -17.18 -27.05 27.59
C ASN A 781 -16.27 -28.03 28.34
N VAL A 782 -15.71 -27.60 29.46
CA VAL A 782 -14.99 -28.47 30.39
C VAL A 782 -16.00 -29.05 31.38
N GLN A 783 -16.12 -30.37 31.39
CA GLN A 783 -17.10 -31.06 32.23
C GLN A 783 -16.40 -32.10 33.10
N ASN A 784 -16.91 -32.28 34.28
CA ASN A 784 -16.62 -33.53 35.00
C ASN A 784 -17.50 -34.63 34.36
N LEU A 785 -16.94 -35.30 33.37
CA LEU A 785 -17.52 -36.53 32.92
C LEU A 785 -17.46 -37.49 34.10
N LEU A 786 -18.63 -37.70 34.71
CA LEU A 786 -18.80 -38.83 35.60
C LEU A 786 -18.66 -40.05 34.68
N SER A 787 -17.40 -40.52 34.51
CA SER A 787 -17.19 -41.81 33.89
C SER A 787 -17.85 -42.80 34.83
N THR A 788 -19.00 -43.29 34.45
CA THR A 788 -19.35 -44.65 34.86
C THR A 788 -18.28 -45.50 34.21
N SER A 789 -17.24 -45.86 34.97
CA SER A 789 -16.40 -46.98 34.60
C SER A 789 -17.41 -48.16 34.54
N GLU A 790 -17.76 -48.61 33.34
CA GLU A 790 -18.23 -49.96 33.17
C GLU A 790 -17.08 -50.83 33.66
N ILE A 791 -17.15 -51.19 34.92
CA ILE A 791 -16.43 -52.36 35.40
C ILE A 791 -17.17 -53.49 34.76
N SER A 792 -16.77 -53.89 33.54
CA SER A 792 -17.10 -55.18 32.97
C SER A 792 -16.33 -56.26 33.73
N LYS A 793 -16.52 -56.34 35.02
CA LYS A 793 -16.51 -57.61 35.70
C LYS A 793 -17.86 -58.19 35.40
N GLU A 794 -17.91 -59.16 34.46
CA GLU A 794 -18.94 -60.17 34.52
C GLU A 794 -19.03 -60.66 35.97
N ASN A 795 -19.88 -60.00 36.74
CA ASN A 795 -20.19 -60.49 38.09
C ASN A 795 -21.21 -61.64 37.86
N LYS A 796 -20.65 -62.82 37.57
CA LYS A 796 -21.46 -64.06 37.42
C LYS A 796 -22.26 -64.36 38.67
N ASP A 797 -22.22 -63.50 39.65
CA ASP A 797 -22.86 -63.66 40.95
C ASP A 797 -24.31 -63.09 41.00
N VAL A 798 -24.73 -62.25 40.02
CA VAL A 798 -26.11 -61.73 39.90
C VAL A 798 -26.58 -61.82 38.47
N THR A 799 -27.69 -62.49 38.26
CA THR A 799 -28.38 -62.62 36.95
C THR A 799 -29.80 -62.14 37.08
N ILE A 800 -30.30 -61.34 36.11
CA ILE A 800 -31.66 -60.88 36.01
C ILE A 800 -32.35 -61.48 34.81
N TYR A 801 -33.57 -61.94 34.94
CA TYR A 801 -34.35 -62.61 33.85
C TYR A 801 -35.87 -62.56 34.13
N PRO A 802 -36.72 -62.59 33.07
CA PRO A 802 -36.31 -62.42 31.69
C PRO A 802 -35.94 -60.95 31.39
N ASN A 803 -35.07 -60.76 30.40
CA ASN A 803 -34.80 -59.45 29.82
C ASN A 803 -34.88 -59.61 28.29
N PRO A 804 -35.86 -58.98 27.59
CA PRO A 804 -36.91 -58.10 28.12
C PRO A 804 -37.90 -58.76 29.09
N VAL A 805 -38.34 -57.97 30.09
CA VAL A 805 -39.34 -58.37 31.05
C VAL A 805 -40.71 -57.75 30.74
N LYS A 806 -41.81 -58.50 31.04
CA LYS A 806 -43.17 -57.96 30.86
C LYS A 806 -43.78 -57.51 32.25
N ASP A 807 -43.80 -58.45 33.19
CA ASP A 807 -44.48 -58.22 34.43
C ASP A 807 -43.62 -58.43 35.68
N ILE A 808 -42.81 -59.46 35.74
CA ILE A 808 -42.01 -59.84 36.89
C ILE A 808 -40.58 -60.10 36.43
N LEU A 809 -39.62 -59.35 36.99
CA LEU A 809 -38.20 -59.52 36.82
C LEU A 809 -37.63 -60.34 37.99
N TYR A 810 -37.03 -61.51 37.65
CA TYR A 810 -36.38 -62.34 38.66
C TYR A 810 -34.88 -61.96 38.76
N ILE A 811 -34.38 -62.08 39.96
CA ILE A 811 -33.01 -61.76 40.35
C ILE A 811 -32.39 -62.99 40.95
N GLN A 812 -31.43 -63.57 40.25
CA GLN A 812 -30.65 -64.67 40.80
C GLN A 812 -29.31 -64.14 41.27
N SER A 813 -29.04 -64.22 42.59
CA SER A 813 -27.84 -63.69 43.24
C SER A 813 -27.31 -64.68 44.28
N LYS A 814 -25.97 -64.73 44.43
CA LYS A 814 -25.30 -65.48 45.49
C LYS A 814 -25.39 -64.78 46.86
N THR A 815 -25.66 -63.51 46.87
CA THR A 815 -25.88 -62.67 48.06
C THR A 815 -27.34 -62.21 48.17
N GLU A 816 -27.88 -62.01 49.33
CA GLU A 816 -29.22 -61.55 49.55
C GLU A 816 -29.37 -60.09 49.09
N ILE A 817 -30.22 -59.85 48.12
CA ILE A 817 -30.59 -58.49 47.62
C ILE A 817 -31.76 -58.00 48.50
N VAL A 818 -31.53 -56.85 49.14
CA VAL A 818 -32.50 -56.28 50.08
C VAL A 818 -33.30 -55.13 49.46
N LYS A 819 -32.77 -54.48 48.44
CA LYS A 819 -33.42 -53.33 47.82
C LYS A 819 -33.14 -53.32 46.32
N ALA A 820 -34.16 -52.91 45.55
CA ALA A 820 -33.99 -52.57 44.13
C ALA A 820 -34.54 -51.16 43.85
N GLU A 821 -33.80 -50.37 43.10
CA GLU A 821 -34.19 -49.06 42.60
C GLU A 821 -34.18 -49.11 41.08
N VAL A 822 -35.26 -48.67 40.45
CA VAL A 822 -35.37 -48.64 38.99
C VAL A 822 -35.38 -47.21 38.55
N TYR A 823 -34.49 -46.89 37.59
CA TYR A 823 -34.28 -45.56 37.03
C TYR A 823 -34.67 -45.51 35.58
N ASP A 824 -35.21 -44.43 35.12
CA ASP A 824 -35.38 -44.18 33.70
C ASP A 824 -34.03 -43.76 33.05
N ALA A 825 -34.02 -43.60 31.73
CA ALA A 825 -32.83 -43.23 30.96
C ALA A 825 -32.28 -41.81 31.34
N SER A 826 -33.04 -40.98 32.04
CA SER A 826 -32.61 -39.66 32.53
C SER A 826 -32.03 -39.74 33.94
N GLY A 827 -31.95 -40.93 34.55
CA GLY A 827 -31.45 -41.14 35.92
C GLY A 827 -32.48 -40.84 37.00
N ARG A 828 -33.76 -40.59 36.68
CA ARG A 828 -34.80 -40.36 37.66
C ARG A 828 -35.30 -41.71 38.19
N ILE A 829 -35.41 -41.82 39.55
CA ILE A 829 -36.01 -42.97 40.22
C ILE A 829 -37.48 -43.09 39.87
N ILE A 830 -37.85 -44.17 39.22
CA ILE A 830 -39.25 -44.53 38.91
C ILE A 830 -39.86 -45.33 40.02
N THR A 831 -39.14 -46.30 40.56
CA THR A 831 -39.62 -47.09 41.71
C THR A 831 -38.43 -47.52 42.60
N SER A 832 -38.69 -47.60 43.89
CA SER A 832 -37.75 -48.11 44.89
C SER A 832 -38.50 -49.09 45.78
N THR A 833 -38.02 -50.32 45.75
CA THR A 833 -38.75 -51.40 46.51
C THR A 833 -37.78 -52.24 47.35
N THR A 834 -38.21 -52.61 48.52
CA THR A 834 -37.53 -53.60 49.36
C THR A 834 -37.86 -54.99 48.84
N ILE A 835 -36.86 -55.78 48.50
CA ILE A 835 -37.05 -57.12 47.95
C ILE A 835 -37.28 -58.11 49.08
N LYS A 836 -38.47 -58.75 49.07
CA LYS A 836 -38.79 -59.93 49.90
C LYS A 836 -38.89 -61.12 48.96
N GLY A 837 -37.78 -61.83 48.73
CA GLY A 837 -37.69 -62.88 47.75
C GLY A 837 -36.81 -62.53 46.58
N ASN A 838 -36.85 -63.23 45.48
CA ASN A 838 -35.92 -63.05 44.37
C ASN A 838 -36.58 -62.44 43.13
N SER A 839 -37.57 -61.51 43.30
CA SER A 839 -38.24 -60.92 42.17
C SER A 839 -38.75 -59.52 42.46
N ILE A 840 -38.97 -58.73 41.46
CA ILE A 840 -39.64 -57.42 41.50
C ILE A 840 -40.72 -57.35 40.43
N ASN A 841 -41.87 -56.75 40.81
CA ASN A 841 -42.95 -56.50 39.89
C ASN A 841 -42.67 -55.21 39.11
N VAL A 842 -42.63 -55.30 37.79
CA VAL A 842 -42.38 -54.20 36.86
C VAL A 842 -43.51 -53.95 35.88
N SER A 843 -44.71 -54.58 36.13
CA SER A 843 -45.86 -54.51 35.25
C SER A 843 -46.42 -53.08 35.03
N GLU A 844 -46.17 -52.16 35.99
CA GLU A 844 -46.55 -50.75 35.90
C GLU A 844 -45.57 -49.86 35.12
N LEU A 845 -44.42 -50.38 34.73
CA LEU A 845 -43.45 -49.64 33.95
C LEU A 845 -43.88 -49.59 32.46
N THR A 846 -43.79 -48.37 31.88
CA THR A 846 -44.03 -48.20 30.46
C THR A 846 -42.95 -48.90 29.63
N LYS A 847 -43.26 -49.34 28.41
CA LYS A 847 -42.25 -49.94 27.55
C LYS A 847 -41.05 -49.01 27.33
N GLY A 848 -39.85 -49.44 27.73
CA GLY A 848 -38.63 -48.65 27.66
C GLY A 848 -37.41 -49.38 28.20
N ASN A 849 -36.25 -48.73 28.14
CA ASN A 849 -35.03 -49.18 28.80
C ASN A 849 -34.92 -48.54 30.20
N TYR A 850 -34.60 -49.37 31.18
CA TYR A 850 -34.47 -48.95 32.57
C TYR A 850 -33.14 -49.42 33.13
N ILE A 851 -32.60 -48.66 34.06
CA ILE A 851 -31.42 -49.03 34.85
C ILE A 851 -31.91 -49.51 36.19
N ILE A 852 -31.46 -50.72 36.61
CA ILE A 852 -31.81 -51.25 37.93
C ILE A 852 -30.56 -51.26 38.81
N LYS A 853 -30.69 -50.66 39.99
CA LYS A 853 -29.67 -50.70 41.05
C LYS A 853 -30.13 -51.67 42.13
N LEU A 854 -29.32 -52.69 42.37
CA LEU A 854 -29.58 -53.70 43.38
C LEU A 854 -28.64 -53.49 44.57
N SER A 855 -29.18 -53.48 45.82
CA SER A 855 -28.38 -53.30 47.00
C SER A 855 -28.46 -54.57 47.85
N THR A 856 -27.30 -55.05 48.32
CA THR A 856 -27.14 -56.15 49.23
C THR A 856 -27.12 -55.65 50.67
N LYS A 857 -27.20 -56.56 51.63
CA LYS A 857 -27.24 -56.20 53.05
C LYS A 857 -25.92 -55.60 53.58
N ASP A 858 -24.85 -55.85 52.87
CA ASP A 858 -23.48 -55.45 53.26
C ASP A 858 -22.93 -54.30 52.41
N LYS A 859 -23.60 -53.76 51.43
CA LYS A 859 -23.20 -52.60 50.55
C LYS A 859 -24.42 -51.84 50.05
#